data_ceb4aa41d72e1895e49af0652d2b3a75
#
_entry.id   ceb4aa41d72e1895e49af0652d2b3a75
#
_cell.length_a   1.000
_cell.length_b   1.000
_cell.length_c   1.000
_cell.angle_alpha   90.00
_cell.angle_beta   90.00
_cell.angle_gamma   90.00
#
_symmetry.space_group_name_H-M   'P 1'
#
loop_
_entity.id
_entity.type
_entity.pdbx_description
1 polymer ?
#
loop_
_entity_poly.entity_id
_entity_poly.type
_entity_poly.pdbx_seq_one_letter_code
_entity_poly.pdbx_strand_id
1 'polypeptide(L)'
;MKDKIFGVLQRVGRSFMLPIAILPVAGLFLGIGGSFTNETMLNTYGLMGVMGPGTFIYSILTVLNAAGNVVFTNLPIIFAMGVAIGMAKQEKEVAALSGALAFFIMHAAVSAMIAVHGGAESMLNGSTTDVLGMTSLQMGVFGGIIVGLGVSALHNRFYKIELPQVLSFFGGTRFVPIISALVYLVVGIAMFYAWPPIQNVIYSVGDVVRGSGYAGTWLYGVMERALIPFGLHHVFYLPFWQTGVGGSMEVAGKVIEGAQNIFFAQLSDPSVTHFSVEATRFMSGKFPLMIFGLPGAALAMYKCAKPEKRKAVGGLLLSAALTSMLTGITEPLEFTFLFVAPVLYVIHCVFAGAAYMLMHMLNVGVGMTFSGGLIDLFLFGILQGNAKTSWINIVFVGIAYFAVYYFLFSFLIKKFDFKTPGREDNDDAEVKLYTRADVNAKKDGQGAASGTNADDELSALILQGLGGSENLTDLDCCITRLRLTVKDPSKVNEGMLKASGAAGVIKKGNGVQVVYGPKVTVIKSNLENFIASGKAATVKVSENVEQPKQEAKSDVKVESGVLYAPIKGKAIDLSEVKDGVFSEGMLGKGIGIEPEEGRAVSPVNGTVSVVFDTKHAIGITSDDGVEVLIHVGLDTVQLNGQYYTTHVKVGDKVKVGDLLVEFDKDKIQEAGYRTVTPIIISNTDEFKNVKVLAKGEINEKAEMISVER
;
A
#
# COMPACT_ATOMS: atom_id res chain seq x y z
N MET A 1 -3.96 28.13 2.67
CA MET A 1 -2.59 27.57 2.59
C MET A 1 -2.23 26.81 3.85
N LYS A 2 -2.47 27.32 5.05
CA LYS A 2 -2.19 26.65 6.34
C LYS A 2 -2.89 25.28 6.46
N ASP A 3 -4.16 25.18 6.09
CA ASP A 3 -4.93 23.92 6.20
C ASP A 3 -4.42 22.83 5.24
N LYS A 4 -3.95 23.21 4.02
CA LYS A 4 -3.34 22.26 3.08
C LYS A 4 -2.03 21.70 3.62
N ILE A 5 -1.16 22.57 4.19
CA ILE A 5 0.13 22.15 4.79
C ILE A 5 -0.15 21.22 5.97
N PHE A 6 -1.07 21.61 6.86
CA PHE A 6 -1.45 20.81 8.02
C PHE A 6 -1.99 19.42 7.59
N GLY A 7 -2.88 19.38 6.60
CA GLY A 7 -3.40 18.11 6.04
C GLY A 7 -2.32 17.22 5.41
N VAL A 8 -1.29 17.81 4.79
CA VAL A 8 -0.13 17.04 4.29
C VAL A 8 0.69 16.47 5.43
N LEU A 9 1.05 17.29 6.43
CA LEU A 9 1.80 16.84 7.62
C LEU A 9 1.07 15.72 8.37
N GLN A 10 -0.25 15.82 8.51
CA GLN A 10 -1.05 14.78 9.13
C GLN A 10 -1.04 13.46 8.33
N ARG A 11 -1.10 13.52 6.99
CA ARG A 11 -0.96 12.32 6.14
C ARG A 11 0.42 11.71 6.26
N VAL A 12 1.47 12.52 6.23
CA VAL A 12 2.85 12.07 6.46
C VAL A 12 2.98 11.37 7.82
N GLY A 13 2.46 11.99 8.89
CA GLY A 13 2.47 11.37 10.21
C GLY A 13 1.74 10.01 10.26
N ARG A 14 0.60 9.89 9.57
CA ARG A 14 -0.11 8.60 9.45
C ARG A 14 0.70 7.56 8.68
N SER A 15 1.46 7.97 7.65
CA SER A 15 2.26 7.02 6.87
C SER A 15 3.39 6.37 7.68
N PHE A 16 3.80 6.99 8.80
CA PHE A 16 4.78 6.41 9.72
C PHE A 16 4.22 5.28 10.58
N MET A 17 2.88 5.16 10.70
CA MET A 17 2.28 4.12 11.56
C MET A 17 2.65 2.70 11.10
N LEU A 18 2.73 2.45 9.79
CA LEU A 18 3.06 1.12 9.27
C LEU A 18 4.51 0.70 9.58
N PRO A 19 5.54 1.51 9.27
CA PRO A 19 6.92 1.21 9.68
C PRO A 19 7.09 1.09 11.19
N ILE A 20 6.40 1.92 11.97
CA ILE A 20 6.50 1.92 13.43
C ILE A 20 5.86 0.68 14.05
N ALA A 21 4.81 0.12 13.43
CA ALA A 21 4.08 -1.03 13.97
C ALA A 21 4.94 -2.30 14.16
N ILE A 22 6.07 -2.42 13.47
CA ILE A 22 7.01 -3.55 13.64
C ILE A 22 7.95 -3.37 14.84
N LEU A 23 8.17 -2.14 15.29
CA LEU A 23 9.17 -1.83 16.33
C LEU A 23 8.92 -2.55 17.67
N PRO A 24 7.66 -2.71 18.17
CA PRO A 24 7.41 -3.46 19.38
C PRO A 24 7.91 -4.91 19.32
N VAL A 25 7.68 -5.59 18.19
CA VAL A 25 8.11 -6.98 18.00
C VAL A 25 9.63 -7.06 17.86
N ALA A 26 10.22 -6.21 17.04
CA ALA A 26 11.67 -6.14 16.87
C ALA A 26 12.38 -5.79 18.20
N GLY A 27 11.81 -4.85 18.94
CA GLY A 27 12.33 -4.45 20.24
C GLY A 27 12.19 -5.55 21.30
N LEU A 28 11.10 -6.32 21.29
CA LEU A 28 10.94 -7.49 22.15
C LEU A 28 12.02 -8.55 21.86
N PHE A 29 12.27 -8.83 20.58
CA PHE A 29 13.31 -9.76 20.15
C PHE A 29 14.70 -9.27 20.59
N LEU A 30 15.00 -8.00 20.35
CA LEU A 30 16.26 -7.39 20.76
C LEU A 30 16.39 -7.34 22.29
N GLY A 31 15.31 -7.00 23.00
CA GLY A 31 15.28 -6.91 24.46
C GLY A 31 15.50 -8.26 25.14
N ILE A 32 14.77 -9.29 24.73
CA ILE A 32 14.96 -10.64 25.26
C ILE A 32 16.33 -11.18 24.83
N GLY A 33 16.62 -11.14 23.54
CA GLY A 33 17.87 -11.65 22.99
C GLY A 33 19.08 -10.93 23.58
N GLY A 34 19.11 -9.60 23.55
CA GLY A 34 20.23 -8.79 24.08
C GLY A 34 20.43 -8.91 25.60
N SER A 35 19.31 -8.92 26.37
CA SER A 35 19.42 -9.06 27.83
C SER A 35 19.94 -10.43 28.27
N PHE A 36 19.38 -11.50 27.70
CA PHE A 36 19.73 -12.86 28.08
C PHE A 36 20.92 -13.46 27.32
N THR A 37 21.61 -12.71 26.46
CA THR A 37 22.93 -13.02 25.92
C THR A 37 24.03 -12.17 26.55
N ASN A 38 23.70 -11.19 27.38
CA ASN A 38 24.66 -10.35 28.07
C ASN A 38 25.28 -11.13 29.25
N GLU A 39 26.58 -11.41 29.17
CA GLU A 39 27.29 -12.21 30.16
C GLU A 39 27.26 -11.63 31.58
N THR A 40 27.34 -10.30 31.72
CA THR A 40 27.23 -9.62 33.02
C THR A 40 25.90 -9.92 33.69
N MET A 41 24.81 -9.87 32.91
CA MET A 41 23.46 -10.16 33.38
C MET A 41 23.33 -11.65 33.76
N LEU A 42 23.80 -12.56 32.89
CA LEU A 42 23.76 -14.01 33.16
C LEU A 42 24.52 -14.39 34.43
N ASN A 43 25.69 -13.78 34.67
CA ASN A 43 26.46 -13.99 35.89
C ASN A 43 25.74 -13.43 37.14
N THR A 44 25.14 -12.24 37.03
CA THR A 44 24.42 -11.61 38.15
C THR A 44 23.25 -12.45 38.65
N TYR A 45 22.55 -13.12 37.75
CA TYR A 45 21.41 -13.98 38.08
C TYR A 45 21.75 -15.47 38.17
N GLY A 46 23.04 -15.87 38.05
CA GLY A 46 23.47 -17.27 38.12
C GLY A 46 22.96 -18.14 36.96
N LEU A 47 22.67 -17.55 35.79
CA LEU A 47 22.07 -18.22 34.65
C LEU A 47 23.07 -18.73 33.60
N MET A 48 24.41 -18.53 33.83
CA MET A 48 25.45 -18.92 32.87
C MET A 48 25.40 -20.41 32.51
N GLY A 49 25.08 -21.29 33.44
CA GLY A 49 25.04 -22.74 33.18
C GLY A 49 23.83 -23.16 32.29
N VAL A 50 22.78 -22.37 32.24
CA VAL A 50 21.55 -22.70 31.52
C VAL A 50 21.42 -21.91 30.19
N MET A 51 21.84 -20.65 30.20
CA MET A 51 21.68 -19.71 29.08
C MET A 51 22.99 -19.14 28.55
N GLY A 52 24.15 -19.59 29.10
CA GLY A 52 25.46 -19.10 28.69
C GLY A 52 25.94 -19.66 27.34
N PRO A 53 27.04 -19.10 26.80
CA PRO A 53 27.63 -19.54 25.54
C PRO A 53 27.78 -21.06 25.43
N GLY A 54 27.39 -21.61 24.28
CA GLY A 54 27.43 -23.04 24.00
C GLY A 54 26.17 -23.83 24.37
N THR A 55 25.19 -23.21 25.04
CA THR A 55 23.86 -23.82 25.30
C THR A 55 22.91 -23.64 24.13
N PHE A 56 21.93 -24.56 24.00
CA PHE A 56 20.87 -24.44 22.99
C PHE A 56 20.02 -23.17 23.18
N ILE A 57 19.73 -22.80 24.43
CA ILE A 57 18.96 -21.59 24.77
C ILE A 57 19.74 -20.34 24.31
N TYR A 58 21.06 -20.28 24.55
CA TYR A 58 21.89 -19.17 24.07
C TYR A 58 21.82 -19.00 22.57
N SER A 59 21.82 -20.10 21.81
CA SER A 59 21.68 -20.04 20.35
C SER A 59 20.35 -19.41 19.90
N ILE A 60 19.22 -19.79 20.53
CA ILE A 60 17.90 -19.20 20.25
C ILE A 60 17.89 -17.72 20.60
N LEU A 61 18.43 -17.34 21.77
CA LEU A 61 18.49 -15.94 22.21
C LEU A 61 19.35 -15.08 21.28
N THR A 62 20.45 -15.64 20.78
CA THR A 62 21.31 -14.98 19.78
C THR A 62 20.56 -14.76 18.47
N VAL A 63 19.75 -15.74 18.01
CA VAL A 63 18.89 -15.58 16.83
C VAL A 63 17.84 -14.49 17.05
N LEU A 64 17.21 -14.45 18.22
CA LEU A 64 16.25 -13.38 18.54
C LEU A 64 16.93 -12.00 18.54
N ASN A 65 18.10 -11.89 19.16
CA ASN A 65 18.89 -10.65 19.14
C ASN A 65 19.20 -10.19 17.71
N ALA A 66 19.70 -11.10 16.86
CA ALA A 66 19.99 -10.79 15.46
C ALA A 66 18.74 -10.40 14.68
N ALA A 67 17.61 -11.10 14.89
CA ALA A 67 16.33 -10.80 14.25
C ALA A 67 15.77 -9.42 14.67
N GLY A 68 15.90 -9.05 15.93
CA GLY A 68 15.54 -7.71 16.40
C GLY A 68 16.45 -6.64 15.81
N ASN A 69 17.77 -6.86 15.86
CA ASN A 69 18.76 -5.91 15.39
C ASN A 69 18.64 -5.61 13.89
N VAL A 70 18.39 -6.62 13.05
CA VAL A 70 18.26 -6.41 11.59
C VAL A 70 17.10 -5.47 11.23
N VAL A 71 16.02 -5.46 12.01
CA VAL A 71 14.89 -4.54 11.80
C VAL A 71 15.31 -3.09 12.10
N PHE A 72 16.00 -2.85 13.23
CA PHE A 72 16.45 -1.50 13.61
C PHE A 72 17.52 -0.98 12.65
N THR A 73 18.49 -1.81 12.25
CA THR A 73 19.54 -1.44 11.29
C THR A 73 18.95 -1.07 9.93
N ASN A 74 17.89 -1.78 9.49
CA ASN A 74 17.24 -1.56 8.20
C ASN A 74 15.95 -0.71 8.30
N LEU A 75 15.75 -0.03 9.40
CA LEU A 75 14.59 0.85 9.59
C LEU A 75 14.43 1.90 8.48
N PRO A 76 15.51 2.51 7.93
CA PRO A 76 15.39 3.46 6.83
C PRO A 76 14.68 2.94 5.59
N ILE A 77 14.98 1.71 5.12
CA ILE A 77 14.28 1.12 3.97
C ILE A 77 12.83 0.75 4.30
N ILE A 78 12.57 0.31 5.54
CA ILE A 78 11.21 0.04 6.01
C ILE A 78 10.38 1.34 6.00
N PHE A 79 10.98 2.49 6.37
CA PHE A 79 10.36 3.80 6.25
C PHE A 79 10.14 4.21 4.80
N ALA A 80 11.10 3.96 3.89
CA ALA A 80 10.93 4.27 2.47
C ALA A 80 9.70 3.55 1.88
N MET A 81 9.57 2.25 2.16
CA MET A 81 8.42 1.45 1.73
C MET A 81 7.12 1.90 2.41
N GLY A 82 7.13 2.01 3.75
CA GLY A 82 5.94 2.32 4.53
C GLY A 82 5.37 3.71 4.28
N VAL A 83 6.23 4.71 4.07
CA VAL A 83 5.82 6.07 3.69
C VAL A 83 5.26 6.07 2.27
N ALA A 84 5.88 5.36 1.34
CA ALA A 84 5.38 5.22 -0.03
C ALA A 84 3.97 4.60 -0.03
N ILE A 85 3.75 3.50 0.72
CA ILE A 85 2.43 2.87 0.91
C ILE A 85 1.41 3.84 1.53
N GLY A 86 1.80 4.51 2.62
CA GLY A 86 0.90 5.38 3.39
C GLY A 86 0.45 6.63 2.63
N MET A 87 1.26 7.11 1.68
CA MET A 87 1.01 8.28 0.87
C MET A 87 0.47 7.95 -0.53
N ALA A 88 0.57 6.70 -0.99
CA ALA A 88 0.01 6.24 -2.24
C ALA A 88 -1.53 6.22 -2.17
N LYS A 89 -2.17 6.70 -3.24
CA LYS A 89 -3.64 6.73 -3.35
C LYS A 89 -4.20 5.35 -3.61
N GLN A 90 -3.57 4.59 -4.48
CA GLN A 90 -3.95 3.22 -4.88
C GLN A 90 -2.70 2.42 -5.24
N GLU A 91 -2.85 1.13 -5.59
CA GLU A 91 -1.76 0.25 -6.03
C GLU A 91 -0.55 0.36 -5.07
N LYS A 92 -0.82 0.19 -3.77
CA LYS A 92 0.13 0.46 -2.69
C LYS A 92 1.33 -0.47 -2.71
N GLU A 93 1.14 -1.68 -3.21
CA GLU A 93 2.18 -2.69 -3.44
C GLU A 93 3.23 -2.21 -4.44
N VAL A 94 2.79 -1.53 -5.52
CA VAL A 94 3.70 -0.93 -6.51
C VAL A 94 4.48 0.22 -5.90
N ALA A 95 3.83 1.04 -5.07
CA ALA A 95 4.51 2.12 -4.34
C ALA A 95 5.56 1.57 -3.37
N ALA A 96 5.26 0.46 -2.67
CA ALA A 96 6.20 -0.22 -1.77
C ALA A 96 7.44 -0.72 -2.51
N LEU A 97 7.24 -1.46 -3.61
CA LEU A 97 8.33 -1.98 -4.43
C LEU A 97 9.18 -0.85 -5.00
N SER A 98 8.54 0.20 -5.53
CA SER A 98 9.22 1.38 -6.06
C SER A 98 10.00 2.13 -4.98
N GLY A 99 9.49 2.17 -3.73
CA GLY A 99 10.17 2.73 -2.57
C GLY A 99 11.45 1.99 -2.22
N ALA A 100 11.40 0.65 -2.18
CA ALA A 100 12.58 -0.17 -1.95
C ALA A 100 13.62 0.02 -3.07
N LEU A 101 13.19 -0.06 -4.34
CA LEU A 101 14.06 0.10 -5.50
C LEU A 101 14.74 1.48 -5.51
N ALA A 102 13.98 2.54 -5.28
CA ALA A 102 14.49 3.91 -5.24
C ALA A 102 15.49 4.11 -4.11
N PHE A 103 15.26 3.48 -2.94
CA PHE A 103 16.18 3.50 -1.81
C PHE A 103 17.52 2.85 -2.16
N PHE A 104 17.51 1.65 -2.76
CA PHE A 104 18.71 0.98 -3.22
C PHE A 104 19.48 1.83 -4.23
N ILE A 105 18.81 2.37 -5.26
CA ILE A 105 19.44 3.16 -6.33
C ILE A 105 20.02 4.46 -5.78
N MET A 106 19.31 5.15 -4.90
CA MET A 106 19.82 6.37 -4.25
C MET A 106 21.10 6.10 -3.49
N HIS A 107 21.12 5.08 -2.63
CA HIS A 107 22.31 4.75 -1.85
C HIS A 107 23.47 4.20 -2.70
N ALA A 108 23.17 3.43 -3.75
CA ALA A 108 24.18 2.99 -4.71
C ALA A 108 24.83 4.19 -5.47
N ALA A 109 24.02 5.17 -5.88
CA ALA A 109 24.53 6.38 -6.49
C ALA A 109 25.40 7.20 -5.54
N VAL A 110 24.96 7.38 -4.28
CA VAL A 110 25.77 8.03 -3.23
C VAL A 110 27.07 7.28 -2.99
N SER A 111 27.01 5.94 -2.88
CA SER A 111 28.20 5.09 -2.69
C SER A 111 29.23 5.24 -3.83
N ALA A 112 28.74 5.24 -5.06
CA ALA A 112 29.60 5.49 -6.23
C ALA A 112 30.23 6.89 -6.21
N MET A 113 29.46 7.91 -5.82
CA MET A 113 29.99 9.29 -5.68
C MET A 113 31.05 9.37 -4.59
N ILE A 114 30.87 8.73 -3.45
CA ILE A 114 31.87 8.65 -2.39
C ILE A 114 33.15 7.98 -2.91
N ALA A 115 33.03 6.84 -3.60
CA ALA A 115 34.17 6.11 -4.14
C ALA A 115 34.98 6.95 -5.16
N VAL A 116 34.30 7.67 -6.04
CA VAL A 116 34.95 8.54 -7.05
C VAL A 116 35.62 9.77 -6.43
N HIS A 117 35.15 10.25 -5.27
CA HIS A 117 35.69 11.44 -4.59
C HIS A 117 36.68 11.12 -3.47
N GLY A 118 37.34 9.97 -3.53
CA GLY A 118 38.42 9.61 -2.62
C GLY A 118 38.03 8.64 -1.48
N GLY A 119 36.84 8.07 -1.55
CA GLY A 119 36.38 7.06 -0.57
C GLY A 119 35.86 7.66 0.74
N ALA A 120 35.51 6.79 1.69
CA ALA A 120 34.98 7.20 2.99
C ALA A 120 35.96 8.05 3.82
N GLU A 121 37.26 7.85 3.64
CA GLU A 121 38.30 8.58 4.38
C GLU A 121 38.36 10.07 4.00
N SER A 122 37.88 10.43 2.79
CA SER A 122 37.79 11.84 2.33
C SER A 122 36.58 12.57 2.87
N MET A 123 35.61 11.85 3.46
CA MET A 123 34.40 12.40 4.01
C MET A 123 34.59 12.86 5.45
N LEU A 124 33.70 13.75 5.92
CA LEU A 124 33.70 14.14 7.34
C LEU A 124 33.52 12.93 8.25
N ASN A 125 34.28 12.88 9.35
CA ASN A 125 34.16 11.78 10.31
C ASN A 125 32.71 11.65 10.83
N GLY A 126 32.15 10.44 10.79
CA GLY A 126 30.76 10.17 11.18
C GLY A 126 29.70 10.54 10.13
N SER A 127 30.11 11.06 8.93
CA SER A 127 29.14 11.38 7.87
C SER A 127 28.75 10.19 6.99
N THR A 128 29.48 9.08 7.10
CA THR A 128 29.24 7.85 6.33
C THR A 128 28.86 6.69 7.23
N THR A 129 28.09 5.75 6.70
CA THR A 129 27.69 4.50 7.35
C THR A 129 27.51 3.39 6.33
N ASP A 130 27.43 2.14 6.79
CA ASP A 130 27.00 1.02 5.98
C ASP A 130 25.47 1.02 5.85
N VAL A 131 24.97 1.01 4.61
CA VAL A 131 23.54 0.87 4.28
C VAL A 131 23.38 -0.30 3.34
N LEU A 132 22.86 -1.41 3.85
CA LEU A 132 22.61 -2.64 3.09
C LEU A 132 23.87 -3.16 2.36
N GLY A 133 25.04 -3.06 3.00
CA GLY A 133 26.33 -3.46 2.43
C GLY A 133 26.97 -2.42 1.51
N MET A 134 26.43 -1.21 1.43
CA MET A 134 27.01 -0.09 0.65
C MET A 134 27.51 1.00 1.60
N THR A 135 28.76 1.45 1.44
CA THR A 135 29.23 2.67 2.11
C THR A 135 28.48 3.88 1.55
N SER A 136 27.70 4.52 2.38
CA SER A 136 26.82 5.63 1.97
C SER A 136 26.79 6.72 3.03
N LEU A 137 26.09 7.83 2.77
CA LEU A 137 25.89 8.91 3.73
C LEU A 137 24.98 8.47 4.87
N GLN A 138 25.27 8.95 6.09
CA GLN A 138 24.47 8.74 7.28
C GLN A 138 23.16 9.55 7.21
N MET A 139 22.21 9.10 6.41
CA MET A 139 20.91 9.74 6.26
C MET A 139 19.84 9.15 7.19
N GLY A 140 20.07 7.92 7.68
CA GLY A 140 19.16 7.23 8.58
C GLY A 140 17.72 7.21 8.08
N VAL A 141 16.78 7.31 9.00
CA VAL A 141 15.33 7.33 8.71
C VAL A 141 14.92 8.53 7.83
N PHE A 142 15.64 9.66 7.89
CA PHE A 142 15.36 10.79 7.00
C PHE A 142 15.54 10.43 5.53
N GLY A 143 16.58 9.67 5.20
CA GLY A 143 16.76 9.15 3.82
C GLY A 143 15.58 8.30 3.38
N GLY A 144 15.10 7.42 4.25
CA GLY A 144 13.91 6.61 4.00
C GLY A 144 12.64 7.46 3.78
N ILE A 145 12.44 8.49 4.61
CA ILE A 145 11.29 9.41 4.48
C ILE A 145 11.36 10.20 3.14
N ILE A 146 12.52 10.72 2.78
CA ILE A 146 12.74 11.44 1.51
C ILE A 146 12.38 10.54 0.33
N VAL A 147 12.86 9.28 0.35
CA VAL A 147 12.54 8.29 -0.68
C VAL A 147 11.04 8.02 -0.70
N GLY A 148 10.43 7.71 0.43
CA GLY A 148 9.01 7.36 0.49
C GLY A 148 8.09 8.48 0.01
N LEU A 149 8.37 9.72 0.40
CA LEU A 149 7.60 10.89 -0.03
C LEU A 149 7.76 11.17 -1.52
N GLY A 150 8.98 11.14 -2.04
CA GLY A 150 9.22 11.38 -3.46
C GLY A 150 8.67 10.27 -4.35
N VAL A 151 8.84 9.00 -3.96
CA VAL A 151 8.24 7.86 -4.68
C VAL A 151 6.73 7.94 -4.67
N SER A 152 6.10 8.28 -3.54
CA SER A 152 4.64 8.44 -3.49
C SER A 152 4.15 9.58 -4.38
N ALA A 153 4.90 10.67 -4.50
CA ALA A 153 4.59 11.76 -5.42
C ALA A 153 4.67 11.31 -6.89
N LEU A 154 5.74 10.59 -7.26
CA LEU A 154 5.89 10.00 -8.60
C LEU A 154 4.79 8.97 -8.86
N HIS A 155 4.53 8.09 -7.90
CA HIS A 155 3.46 7.09 -7.98
C HIS A 155 2.11 7.73 -8.25
N ASN A 156 1.69 8.68 -7.40
CA ASN A 156 0.40 9.34 -7.52
C ASN A 156 0.22 10.15 -8.82
N ARG A 157 1.33 10.52 -9.49
CA ARG A 157 1.31 11.20 -10.77
C ARG A 157 1.26 10.22 -11.95
N PHE A 158 1.98 9.09 -11.87
CA PHE A 158 2.29 8.25 -13.03
C PHE A 158 1.63 6.88 -13.03
N TYR A 159 0.98 6.42 -11.95
CA TYR A 159 0.38 5.07 -11.87
C TYR A 159 -0.74 4.81 -12.88
N LYS A 160 -1.28 5.87 -13.50
CA LYS A 160 -2.30 5.82 -14.57
C LYS A 160 -1.77 6.33 -15.92
N ILE A 161 -0.45 6.45 -16.10
CA ILE A 161 0.10 6.98 -17.35
C ILE A 161 -0.19 6.05 -18.52
N GLU A 162 -0.74 6.60 -19.59
CA GLU A 162 -0.86 5.92 -20.87
C GLU A 162 0.35 6.31 -21.73
N LEU A 163 1.11 5.31 -22.17
CA LEU A 163 2.27 5.50 -23.06
C LEU A 163 1.85 5.17 -24.50
N PRO A 164 2.60 5.71 -25.51
CA PRO A 164 2.40 5.32 -26.90
C PRO A 164 2.39 3.80 -27.08
N GLN A 165 1.70 3.30 -28.09
CA GLN A 165 1.42 1.87 -28.29
C GLN A 165 2.67 0.98 -28.23
N VAL A 166 3.79 1.44 -28.81
CA VAL A 166 5.09 0.75 -28.78
C VAL A 166 5.62 0.56 -27.35
N LEU A 167 5.30 1.48 -26.42
CA LEU A 167 5.73 1.45 -25.03
C LEU A 167 4.58 1.11 -24.07
N SER A 168 3.42 0.74 -24.57
CA SER A 168 2.20 0.51 -23.76
C SER A 168 2.38 -0.55 -22.67
N PHE A 169 3.24 -1.54 -22.90
CA PHE A 169 3.62 -2.54 -21.91
C PHE A 169 4.19 -1.92 -20.62
N PHE A 170 4.92 -0.83 -20.75
CA PHE A 170 5.53 -0.11 -19.60
C PHE A 170 4.60 0.96 -19.01
N GLY A 171 3.38 1.12 -19.52
CA GLY A 171 2.40 2.08 -19.03
C GLY A 171 1.76 1.69 -17.69
N GLY A 172 0.98 2.60 -17.16
CA GLY A 172 0.28 2.41 -15.89
C GLY A 172 1.22 2.22 -14.72
N THR A 173 0.91 1.29 -13.85
CA THR A 173 1.67 1.00 -12.62
C THR A 173 3.11 0.55 -12.88
N ARG A 174 3.38 -0.09 -14.04
CA ARG A 174 4.73 -0.56 -14.40
C ARG A 174 5.71 0.58 -14.66
N PHE A 175 5.20 1.77 -15.03
CA PHE A 175 6.05 2.94 -15.25
C PHE A 175 6.61 3.51 -13.94
N VAL A 176 5.92 3.30 -12.82
CA VAL A 176 6.32 3.89 -11.52
C VAL A 176 7.70 3.43 -11.05
N PRO A 177 8.03 2.12 -11.00
CA PRO A 177 9.39 1.69 -10.65
C PRO A 177 10.45 2.25 -11.61
N ILE A 178 10.16 2.32 -12.92
CA ILE A 178 11.10 2.83 -13.94
C ILE A 178 11.43 4.30 -13.70
N ILE A 179 10.40 5.14 -13.59
CA ILE A 179 10.62 6.58 -13.34
C ILE A 179 11.24 6.84 -11.97
N SER A 180 10.89 6.05 -10.96
CA SER A 180 11.49 6.14 -9.64
C SER A 180 12.98 5.80 -9.68
N ALA A 181 13.39 4.76 -10.41
CA ALA A 181 14.78 4.39 -10.60
C ALA A 181 15.58 5.53 -11.23
N LEU A 182 15.07 6.10 -12.32
CA LEU A 182 15.76 7.22 -13.03
C LEU A 182 15.85 8.48 -12.16
N VAL A 183 14.77 8.85 -11.48
CA VAL A 183 14.77 10.04 -10.61
C VAL A 183 15.70 9.84 -9.42
N TYR A 184 15.69 8.67 -8.77
CA TYR A 184 16.50 8.44 -7.58
C TYR A 184 17.98 8.18 -7.88
N LEU A 185 18.35 7.83 -9.11
CA LEU A 185 19.74 7.92 -9.57
C LEU A 185 20.23 9.37 -9.50
N VAL A 186 19.45 10.31 -10.04
CA VAL A 186 19.79 11.74 -10.01
C VAL A 186 19.74 12.31 -8.59
N VAL A 187 18.72 11.92 -7.82
CA VAL A 187 18.59 12.32 -6.41
C VAL A 187 19.78 11.84 -5.60
N GLY A 188 20.27 10.60 -5.79
CA GLY A 188 21.45 10.09 -5.11
C GLY A 188 22.70 10.92 -5.39
N ILE A 189 22.94 11.30 -6.65
CA ILE A 189 24.05 12.20 -7.00
C ILE A 189 23.86 13.56 -6.32
N ALA A 190 22.67 14.12 -6.32
CA ALA A 190 22.38 15.40 -5.68
C ALA A 190 22.55 15.33 -4.15
N MET A 191 22.13 14.23 -3.51
CA MET A 191 22.24 14.02 -2.06
C MET A 191 23.69 13.94 -1.58
N PHE A 192 24.62 13.47 -2.43
CA PHE A 192 26.04 13.49 -2.10
C PHE A 192 26.53 14.91 -1.76
N TYR A 193 26.05 15.93 -2.44
CA TYR A 193 26.39 17.33 -2.17
C TYR A 193 25.47 18.01 -1.16
N ALA A 194 24.18 17.67 -1.18
CA ALA A 194 23.18 18.36 -0.38
C ALA A 194 23.10 17.87 1.06
N TRP A 195 23.40 16.58 1.32
CA TRP A 195 23.21 16.01 2.66
C TRP A 195 24.23 16.49 3.70
N PRO A 196 25.53 16.63 3.42
CA PRO A 196 26.50 17.04 4.45
C PRO A 196 26.16 18.37 5.14
N PRO A 197 25.75 19.46 4.46
CA PRO A 197 25.29 20.67 5.14
C PRO A 197 24.00 20.45 5.94
N ILE A 198 23.07 19.61 5.47
CA ILE A 198 21.85 19.26 6.21
C ILE A 198 22.22 18.52 7.49
N GLN A 199 23.13 17.56 7.42
CA GLN A 199 23.62 16.81 8.57
C GLN A 199 24.25 17.70 9.62
N ASN A 200 25.06 18.69 9.21
CA ASN A 200 25.63 19.68 10.13
C ASN A 200 24.56 20.49 10.87
N VAL A 201 23.46 20.87 10.18
CA VAL A 201 22.32 21.54 10.83
C VAL A 201 21.65 20.60 11.84
N ILE A 202 21.46 19.31 11.49
CA ILE A 202 20.91 18.31 12.39
C ILE A 202 21.75 18.17 13.65
N TYR A 203 23.08 18.10 13.51
CA TYR A 203 23.99 18.06 14.66
C TYR A 203 23.93 19.30 15.52
N SER A 204 23.87 20.49 14.89
CA SER A 204 23.74 21.76 15.63
C SER A 204 22.43 21.83 16.44
N VAL A 205 21.31 21.34 15.87
CA VAL A 205 20.04 21.22 16.61
C VAL A 205 20.19 20.24 17.78
N GLY A 206 20.86 19.10 17.55
CA GLY A 206 21.17 18.13 18.62
C GLY A 206 21.98 18.74 19.76
N ASP A 207 22.98 19.59 19.45
CA ASP A 207 23.79 20.29 20.45
C ASP A 207 22.97 21.29 21.28
N VAL A 208 22.07 22.04 20.65
CA VAL A 208 21.14 22.93 21.36
C VAL A 208 20.23 22.14 22.31
N VAL A 209 19.69 21.02 21.84
CA VAL A 209 18.82 20.16 22.66
C VAL A 209 19.59 19.56 23.83
N ARG A 210 20.82 19.10 23.62
CA ARG A 210 21.69 18.61 24.72
C ARG A 210 22.01 19.70 25.70
N GLY A 211 22.35 20.88 25.22
CA GLY A 211 22.67 22.05 26.08
C GLY A 211 21.46 22.63 26.84
N SER A 212 20.22 22.28 26.44
CA SER A 212 19.00 22.76 27.11
C SER A 212 18.71 22.14 28.48
N GLY A 213 19.43 21.07 28.86
CA GLY A 213 19.34 20.43 30.17
C GLY A 213 17.92 19.96 30.53
N TYR A 214 17.53 20.14 31.78
CA TYR A 214 16.24 19.68 32.31
C TYR A 214 15.04 20.40 31.70
N ALA A 215 15.16 21.70 31.40
CA ALA A 215 14.09 22.47 30.76
C ALA A 215 13.77 21.98 29.35
N GLY A 216 14.79 21.61 28.56
CA GLY A 216 14.60 21.03 27.25
C GLY A 216 13.94 19.66 27.31
N THR A 217 14.29 18.85 28.29
CA THR A 217 13.65 17.56 28.52
C THR A 217 12.18 17.71 28.91
N TRP A 218 11.86 18.72 29.73
CA TRP A 218 10.47 19.07 30.04
C TRP A 218 9.68 19.48 28.80
N LEU A 219 10.23 20.39 27.99
CA LEU A 219 9.62 20.86 26.76
C LEU A 219 9.39 19.72 25.77
N TYR A 220 10.36 18.80 25.64
CA TYR A 220 10.22 17.61 24.82
C TYR A 220 8.99 16.79 25.20
N GLY A 221 8.82 16.48 26.49
CA GLY A 221 7.68 15.68 26.96
C GLY A 221 6.34 16.40 26.78
N VAL A 222 6.29 17.73 26.98
CA VAL A 222 5.09 18.55 26.69
C VAL A 222 4.72 18.45 25.21
N MET A 223 5.69 18.69 24.31
CA MET A 223 5.46 18.71 22.86
C MET A 223 5.06 17.33 22.32
N GLU A 224 5.69 16.27 22.79
CA GLU A 224 5.34 14.91 22.38
C GLU A 224 3.86 14.61 22.64
N ARG A 225 3.35 14.97 23.84
CA ARG A 225 1.94 14.76 24.17
C ARG A 225 1.01 15.74 23.47
N ALA A 226 1.37 17.03 23.40
CA ALA A 226 0.56 18.03 22.72
C ALA A 226 0.32 17.74 21.23
N LEU A 227 1.20 16.97 20.60
CA LEU A 227 1.10 16.59 19.18
C LEU A 227 0.27 15.32 18.92
N ILE A 228 -0.11 14.55 19.95
CA ILE A 228 -0.91 13.31 19.78
C ILE A 228 -2.27 13.57 19.12
N PRO A 229 -3.07 14.59 19.52
CA PRO A 229 -4.37 14.85 18.90
C PRO A 229 -4.29 15.12 17.41
N PHE A 230 -3.17 15.71 16.98
CA PHE A 230 -2.90 16.02 15.57
C PHE A 230 -2.28 14.81 14.81
N GLY A 231 -1.80 13.80 15.55
CA GLY A 231 -1.08 12.66 15.01
C GLY A 231 0.30 13.01 14.47
N LEU A 232 0.90 14.07 14.97
CA LEU A 232 2.22 14.55 14.57
C LEU A 232 3.32 14.13 15.53
N HIS A 233 2.98 13.52 16.68
CA HIS A 233 3.95 13.10 17.69
C HIS A 233 4.99 12.13 17.13
N HIS A 234 4.62 11.25 16.18
CA HIS A 234 5.58 10.36 15.50
C HIS A 234 6.63 11.16 14.70
N VAL A 235 6.21 12.21 13.99
CA VAL A 235 7.11 13.09 13.25
C VAL A 235 8.05 13.82 14.20
N PHE A 236 7.57 14.12 15.40
CA PHE A 236 8.33 14.86 16.41
C PHE A 236 9.39 14.01 17.11
N TYR A 237 9.04 12.82 17.65
CA TYR A 237 9.99 12.06 18.47
C TYR A 237 11.00 11.23 17.65
N LEU A 238 10.67 10.81 16.42
CA LEU A 238 11.53 9.97 15.60
C LEU A 238 12.91 10.57 15.33
N PRO A 239 13.07 11.86 15.01
CA PRO A 239 14.39 12.47 14.91
C PRO A 239 15.25 12.31 16.16
N PHE A 240 14.67 12.44 17.35
CA PHE A 240 15.39 12.26 18.61
C PHE A 240 15.80 10.81 18.83
N TRP A 241 14.97 9.85 18.47
CA TRP A 241 15.26 8.45 18.71
C TRP A 241 16.23 7.84 17.71
N GLN A 242 16.19 8.27 16.46
CA GLN A 242 16.82 7.58 15.35
C GLN A 242 17.92 8.38 14.65
N THR A 243 18.18 9.63 15.04
CA THR A 243 19.16 10.50 14.36
C THR A 243 20.00 11.29 15.34
N GLY A 244 21.03 11.97 14.83
CA GLY A 244 21.92 12.82 15.60
C GLY A 244 21.23 13.95 16.39
N VAL A 245 19.96 14.28 16.14
CA VAL A 245 19.16 15.19 16.98
C VAL A 245 19.05 14.67 18.42
N GLY A 246 18.92 13.36 18.61
CA GLY A 246 18.90 12.73 19.92
C GLY A 246 20.26 12.48 20.54
N GLY A 247 21.31 12.90 19.87
CA GLY A 247 22.70 12.76 20.30
C GLY A 247 23.47 11.70 19.49
N SER A 248 24.79 11.76 19.65
CA SER A 248 25.72 10.76 19.14
C SER A 248 26.66 10.31 20.27
N MET A 249 27.00 9.05 20.30
CA MET A 249 27.88 8.46 21.33
C MET A 249 28.71 7.34 20.72
N GLU A 250 29.96 7.23 21.13
CA GLU A 250 30.78 6.08 20.81
C GLU A 250 30.43 4.91 21.75
N VAL A 251 30.04 3.77 21.18
CA VAL A 251 29.78 2.52 21.92
C VAL A 251 30.51 1.39 21.21
N ALA A 252 31.30 0.64 21.92
CA ALA A 252 32.11 -0.46 21.38
C ALA A 252 32.94 -0.08 20.13
N GLY A 253 33.52 1.14 20.12
CA GLY A 253 34.36 1.64 19.02
C GLY A 253 33.60 2.11 17.79
N LYS A 254 32.27 2.27 17.87
CA LYS A 254 31.43 2.77 16.80
C LYS A 254 30.64 4.01 17.22
N VAL A 255 30.58 5.01 16.37
CA VAL A 255 29.73 6.18 16.61
C VAL A 255 28.28 5.79 16.28
N ILE A 256 27.43 5.85 17.29
CA ILE A 256 26.00 5.53 17.20
C ILE A 256 25.20 6.82 17.36
N GLU A 257 24.25 7.05 16.49
CA GLU A 257 23.36 8.20 16.50
C GLU A 257 21.92 7.84 16.88
N GLY A 258 21.28 8.73 17.64
CA GLY A 258 19.91 8.58 18.08
C GLY A 258 19.78 7.91 19.44
N ALA A 259 18.93 8.51 20.26
CA ALA A 259 18.75 8.11 21.66
C ALA A 259 18.41 6.62 21.83
N GLN A 260 17.55 6.09 21.02
CA GLN A 260 17.12 4.68 21.08
C GLN A 260 18.22 3.74 20.56
N ASN A 261 18.91 4.12 19.50
CA ASN A 261 20.00 3.34 18.93
C ASN A 261 21.19 3.27 19.90
N ILE A 262 21.52 4.39 20.55
CA ILE A 262 22.55 4.44 21.61
C ILE A 262 22.20 3.49 22.75
N PHE A 263 20.94 3.55 23.22
CA PHE A 263 20.46 2.66 24.28
C PHE A 263 20.60 1.18 23.90
N PHE A 264 20.19 0.76 22.71
CA PHE A 264 20.30 -0.63 22.28
C PHE A 264 21.76 -1.08 22.05
N ALA A 265 22.62 -0.20 21.56
CA ALA A 265 24.04 -0.49 21.49
C ALA A 265 24.64 -0.73 22.86
N GLN A 266 24.31 0.12 23.84
CA GLN A 266 24.75 -0.04 25.24
C GLN A 266 24.13 -1.27 25.91
N LEU A 267 22.90 -1.66 25.58
CA LEU A 267 22.28 -2.89 26.11
C LEU A 267 23.07 -4.14 25.74
N SER A 268 23.64 -4.16 24.55
CA SER A 268 24.43 -5.28 24.02
C SER A 268 25.89 -5.25 24.47
N ASP A 269 26.36 -4.15 25.07
CA ASP A 269 27.76 -3.97 25.52
C ASP A 269 27.94 -4.35 27.00
N PRO A 270 28.68 -5.43 27.33
CA PRO A 270 28.89 -5.85 28.70
C PRO A 270 29.67 -4.84 29.53
N SER A 271 30.46 -3.96 28.91
CA SER A 271 31.32 -2.98 29.60
C SER A 271 30.56 -1.81 30.22
N VAL A 272 29.29 -1.60 29.77
CA VAL A 272 28.46 -0.49 30.23
C VAL A 272 27.96 -0.72 31.64
N THR A 273 28.35 0.16 32.57
CA THR A 273 27.98 0.10 33.99
C THR A 273 26.67 0.87 34.29
N HIS A 274 26.41 1.92 33.58
CA HIS A 274 25.15 2.69 33.65
C HIS A 274 24.75 3.17 32.23
N PHE A 275 23.49 3.01 31.89
CA PHE A 275 23.00 3.50 30.57
C PHE A 275 22.99 5.02 30.50
N SER A 276 23.30 5.55 29.34
CA SER A 276 23.36 7.00 29.10
C SER A 276 22.02 7.70 29.40
N VAL A 277 22.02 8.52 30.43
CA VAL A 277 20.88 9.33 30.81
C VAL A 277 20.59 10.38 29.72
N GLU A 278 21.63 10.90 29.07
CA GLU A 278 21.50 11.85 27.96
C GLU A 278 20.74 11.26 26.76
N ALA A 279 20.85 9.96 26.52
CA ALA A 279 20.07 9.26 25.53
C ALA A 279 18.67 8.90 26.07
N THR A 280 18.58 8.29 27.25
CA THR A 280 17.32 7.76 27.78
C THR A 280 16.35 8.85 28.25
N ARG A 281 16.80 10.09 28.47
CA ARG A 281 15.94 11.22 28.88
C ARG A 281 14.78 11.49 27.92
N PHE A 282 14.88 11.08 26.65
CA PHE A 282 13.82 11.17 25.64
C PHE A 282 12.87 9.97 25.66
N MET A 283 13.04 9.04 26.61
CA MET A 283 12.29 7.79 26.72
C MET A 283 11.74 7.55 28.13
N SER A 284 12.60 7.73 29.15
CA SER A 284 12.33 7.30 30.53
C SER A 284 11.09 7.97 31.16
N GLY A 285 10.74 9.19 30.74
CA GLY A 285 9.57 9.92 31.26
C GLY A 285 8.23 9.28 30.96
N LYS A 286 8.16 8.38 29.99
CA LYS A 286 6.93 7.64 29.65
C LYS A 286 6.49 6.70 30.77
N PHE A 287 7.42 6.03 31.44
CA PHE A 287 7.10 4.97 32.40
C PHE A 287 6.23 5.43 33.58
N PRO A 288 6.58 6.48 34.36
CA PRO A 288 5.71 6.92 35.44
C PRO A 288 4.36 7.42 34.98
N LEU A 289 4.31 7.98 33.77
CA LEU A 289 3.08 8.48 33.17
C LEU A 289 2.13 7.36 32.74
N MET A 290 2.65 6.39 31.96
CA MET A 290 1.85 5.35 31.32
C MET A 290 1.46 4.23 32.26
N ILE A 291 2.39 3.85 33.15
CA ILE A 291 2.18 2.73 34.08
C ILE A 291 1.36 3.15 35.29
N PHE A 292 1.48 4.40 35.72
CA PHE A 292 0.86 4.87 36.97
C PHE A 292 -0.09 6.05 36.77
N GLY A 293 0.34 7.13 36.12
CA GLY A 293 -0.44 8.37 36.01
C GLY A 293 -1.76 8.18 35.28
N LEU A 294 -1.73 7.58 34.08
CA LEU A 294 -2.94 7.35 33.30
C LEU A 294 -3.91 6.34 33.94
N PRO A 295 -3.48 5.23 34.54
CA PRO A 295 -4.37 4.41 35.38
C PRO A 295 -5.00 5.17 36.54
N GLY A 296 -4.27 6.12 37.17
CA GLY A 296 -4.82 7.04 38.16
C GLY A 296 -5.94 7.93 37.61
N ALA A 297 -5.76 8.47 36.40
CA ALA A 297 -6.78 9.23 35.68
C ALA A 297 -8.03 8.38 35.36
N ALA A 298 -7.80 7.15 34.90
CA ALA A 298 -8.88 6.19 34.61
C ALA A 298 -9.71 5.89 35.87
N LEU A 299 -9.05 5.64 36.99
CA LEU A 299 -9.71 5.41 38.27
C LEU A 299 -10.51 6.65 38.73
N ALA A 300 -9.98 7.86 38.52
CA ALA A 300 -10.69 9.11 38.82
C ALA A 300 -11.99 9.24 38.00
N MET A 301 -11.90 9.00 36.69
CA MET A 301 -13.09 9.03 35.80
C MET A 301 -14.10 7.97 36.21
N TYR A 302 -13.70 6.75 36.50
CA TYR A 302 -14.55 5.67 36.98
C TYR A 302 -15.30 6.05 38.28
N LYS A 303 -14.57 6.60 39.26
CA LYS A 303 -15.16 7.02 40.56
C LYS A 303 -16.12 8.19 40.42
N CYS A 304 -15.90 9.06 39.44
CA CYS A 304 -16.75 10.21 39.13
C CYS A 304 -17.98 9.86 38.27
N ALA A 305 -18.04 8.69 37.64
CA ALA A 305 -19.16 8.25 36.82
C ALA A 305 -20.44 8.05 37.66
N LYS A 306 -21.62 8.28 37.02
CA LYS A 306 -22.95 8.03 37.63
C LYS A 306 -23.06 6.57 38.07
N PRO A 307 -23.65 6.26 39.25
CA PRO A 307 -23.72 4.88 39.76
C PRO A 307 -24.28 3.86 38.75
N GLU A 308 -25.31 4.25 38.00
CA GLU A 308 -26.02 3.44 37.03
C GLU A 308 -25.12 3.04 35.83
N LYS A 309 -24.28 3.96 35.38
CA LYS A 309 -23.37 3.78 34.24
C LYS A 309 -22.00 3.21 34.64
N ARG A 310 -21.69 3.17 35.94
CA ARG A 310 -20.36 2.81 36.45
C ARG A 310 -19.90 1.42 36.02
N LYS A 311 -20.82 0.44 35.98
CA LYS A 311 -20.47 -0.94 35.58
C LYS A 311 -20.03 -1.02 34.10
N ALA A 312 -20.73 -0.34 33.20
CA ALA A 312 -20.39 -0.32 31.76
C ALA A 312 -19.10 0.43 31.51
N VAL A 313 -18.93 1.61 32.12
CA VAL A 313 -17.72 2.43 31.98
C VAL A 313 -16.51 1.76 32.60
N GLY A 314 -16.70 1.01 33.69
CA GLY A 314 -15.60 0.36 34.40
C GLY A 314 -14.83 -0.63 33.55
N GLY A 315 -15.50 -1.43 32.75
CA GLY A 315 -14.86 -2.37 31.83
C GLY A 315 -14.01 -1.68 30.76
N LEU A 316 -14.56 -0.60 30.16
CA LEU A 316 -13.88 0.20 29.13
C LEU A 316 -12.63 0.91 29.69
N LEU A 317 -12.78 1.61 30.83
CA LEU A 317 -11.66 2.33 31.45
C LEU A 317 -10.59 1.38 31.98
N LEU A 318 -10.97 0.22 32.53
CA LEU A 318 -10.02 -0.79 32.97
C LEU A 318 -9.23 -1.36 31.78
N SER A 319 -9.89 -1.69 30.68
CA SER A 319 -9.22 -2.15 29.46
C SER A 319 -8.23 -1.12 28.93
N ALA A 320 -8.64 0.13 28.82
CA ALA A 320 -7.78 1.22 28.36
C ALA A 320 -6.61 1.49 29.32
N ALA A 321 -6.84 1.42 30.64
CA ALA A 321 -5.80 1.56 31.65
C ALA A 321 -4.78 0.41 31.60
N LEU A 322 -5.24 -0.84 31.46
CA LEU A 322 -4.36 -2.00 31.29
C LEU A 322 -3.54 -1.93 30.01
N THR A 323 -4.15 -1.48 28.91
CA THR A 323 -3.44 -1.26 27.63
C THR A 323 -2.33 -0.23 27.82
N SER A 324 -2.64 0.94 28.44
CA SER A 324 -1.61 1.93 28.74
C SER A 324 -0.51 1.38 29.64
N MET A 325 -0.88 0.70 30.73
CA MET A 325 0.08 0.18 31.71
C MET A 325 0.99 -0.91 31.12
N LEU A 326 0.43 -1.89 30.39
CA LEU A 326 1.19 -3.03 29.88
C LEU A 326 1.99 -2.68 28.63
N THR A 327 1.35 -2.06 27.65
CA THR A 327 1.93 -1.81 26.34
C THR A 327 2.33 -0.36 26.09
N GLY A 328 1.91 0.59 26.94
CA GLY A 328 2.15 2.01 26.74
C GLY A 328 1.35 2.67 25.62
N ILE A 329 0.31 2.00 25.08
CA ILE A 329 -0.61 2.61 24.11
C ILE A 329 -1.64 3.41 24.88
N THR A 330 -1.60 4.73 24.75
CA THR A 330 -2.34 5.66 25.62
C THR A 330 -3.56 6.29 24.96
N GLU A 331 -3.63 6.29 23.63
CA GLU A 331 -4.66 6.98 22.87
C GLU A 331 -6.10 6.59 23.26
N PRO A 332 -6.43 5.31 23.53
CA PRO A 332 -7.77 4.94 23.94
C PRO A 332 -8.21 5.64 25.23
N LEU A 333 -7.28 5.89 26.14
CA LEU A 333 -7.56 6.56 27.42
C LEU A 333 -7.49 8.09 27.29
N GLU A 334 -6.46 8.61 26.62
CA GLU A 334 -6.28 10.06 26.45
C GLU A 334 -7.44 10.70 25.68
N PHE A 335 -7.96 10.03 24.65
CA PHE A 335 -9.09 10.54 23.87
C PHE A 335 -10.40 10.59 24.66
N THR A 336 -10.54 9.80 25.73
CA THR A 336 -11.76 9.85 26.58
C THR A 336 -11.91 11.18 27.31
N PHE A 337 -10.82 11.87 27.64
CA PHE A 337 -10.88 13.17 28.28
C PHE A 337 -10.43 14.34 27.38
N LEU A 338 -9.67 14.08 26.32
CA LEU A 338 -9.26 15.11 25.38
C LEU A 338 -10.45 15.88 24.79
N PHE A 339 -11.48 15.16 24.33
CA PHE A 339 -12.61 15.76 23.62
C PHE A 339 -13.69 16.36 24.54
N VAL A 340 -13.84 15.80 25.73
CA VAL A 340 -14.89 16.23 26.69
C VAL A 340 -14.37 17.23 27.74
N ALA A 341 -13.07 17.24 27.96
CA ALA A 341 -12.41 18.08 28.95
C ALA A 341 -10.99 18.47 28.51
N PRO A 342 -10.83 19.33 27.47
CA PRO A 342 -9.51 19.69 26.93
C PRO A 342 -8.54 20.26 27.97
N VAL A 343 -9.05 20.89 29.04
CA VAL A 343 -8.23 21.39 30.16
C VAL A 343 -7.48 20.25 30.84
N LEU A 344 -8.12 19.09 31.04
CA LEU A 344 -7.44 17.91 31.61
C LEU A 344 -6.30 17.45 30.72
N TYR A 345 -6.47 17.55 29.39
CA TYR A 345 -5.43 17.19 28.45
C TYR A 345 -4.23 18.16 28.49
N VAL A 346 -4.47 19.45 28.59
CA VAL A 346 -3.39 20.46 28.78
C VAL A 346 -2.59 20.17 30.06
N ILE A 347 -3.27 19.86 31.14
CA ILE A 347 -2.63 19.49 32.42
C ILE A 347 -1.82 18.19 32.24
N HIS A 348 -2.38 17.22 31.54
CA HIS A 348 -1.68 15.97 31.20
C HIS A 348 -0.39 16.23 30.41
N CYS A 349 -0.39 17.11 29.41
CA CYS A 349 0.81 17.49 28.67
C CYS A 349 1.89 18.10 29.58
N VAL A 350 1.50 19.01 30.51
CA VAL A 350 2.43 19.64 31.46
C VAL A 350 3.04 18.58 32.40
N PHE A 351 2.23 17.65 32.88
CA PHE A 351 2.70 16.57 33.73
C PHE A 351 3.58 15.57 32.98
N ALA A 352 3.30 15.33 31.70
CA ALA A 352 4.17 14.53 30.85
C ALA A 352 5.57 15.16 30.78
N GLY A 353 5.67 16.46 30.49
CA GLY A 353 6.95 17.16 30.53
C GLY A 353 7.66 17.02 31.88
N ALA A 354 6.90 17.20 32.98
CA ALA A 354 7.45 17.05 34.32
C ALA A 354 7.96 15.63 34.62
N ALA A 355 7.29 14.58 34.12
CA ALA A 355 7.75 13.20 34.23
C ALA A 355 9.09 13.00 33.55
N TYR A 356 9.23 13.47 32.30
CA TYR A 356 10.50 13.41 31.57
C TYR A 356 11.63 14.14 32.29
N MET A 357 11.36 15.36 32.76
CA MET A 357 12.34 16.16 33.53
C MET A 357 12.75 15.46 34.83
N LEU A 358 11.79 14.91 35.58
CA LEU A 358 12.08 14.21 36.84
C LEU A 358 12.93 12.95 36.62
N MET A 359 12.63 12.17 35.58
CA MET A 359 13.45 10.99 35.25
C MET A 359 14.88 11.38 34.88
N HIS A 360 15.04 12.48 34.13
CA HIS A 360 16.37 13.02 33.81
C HIS A 360 17.11 13.48 35.09
N MET A 361 16.45 14.23 35.99
CA MET A 361 17.03 14.71 37.26
C MET A 361 17.43 13.55 38.20
N LEU A 362 16.67 12.46 38.17
CA LEU A 362 16.92 11.27 39.02
C LEU A 362 17.86 10.26 38.36
N ASN A 363 18.54 10.62 37.29
CA ASN A 363 19.48 9.80 36.54
C ASN A 363 18.89 8.44 36.13
N VAL A 364 17.68 8.40 35.63
CA VAL A 364 17.04 7.17 35.19
C VAL A 364 17.50 6.82 33.78
N GLY A 365 18.20 5.69 33.67
CA GLY A 365 18.79 5.15 32.44
C GLY A 365 17.93 4.03 31.82
N VAL A 366 16.60 4.14 31.81
CA VAL A 366 15.70 3.14 31.23
C VAL A 366 15.30 3.53 29.82
N GLY A 367 15.70 2.73 28.84
CA GLY A 367 15.23 2.88 27.46
C GLY A 367 13.93 2.13 27.21
N MET A 368 13.48 2.14 25.96
CA MET A 368 12.28 1.45 25.55
C MET A 368 12.32 1.10 24.06
N THR A 369 11.43 0.20 23.65
CA THR A 369 11.28 -0.17 22.23
C THR A 369 10.39 0.81 21.48
N PHE A 370 9.17 1.01 21.96
CA PHE A 370 8.18 1.84 21.26
C PHE A 370 7.37 2.73 22.21
N SER A 371 6.85 2.17 23.31
CA SER A 371 5.74 2.82 24.01
C SER A 371 5.98 3.09 25.51
N GLY A 372 6.93 2.44 26.14
CA GLY A 372 7.28 2.69 27.55
C GLY A 372 6.26 2.16 28.55
N GLY A 373 5.67 0.99 28.30
CA GLY A 373 4.82 0.26 29.24
C GLY A 373 5.61 -0.64 30.21
N LEU A 374 4.88 -1.43 30.98
CA LEU A 374 5.44 -2.35 31.98
C LEU A 374 6.36 -3.41 31.34
N ILE A 375 6.08 -3.85 30.13
CA ILE A 375 6.91 -4.80 29.38
C ILE A 375 8.30 -4.20 29.15
N ASP A 376 8.36 -2.98 28.66
CA ASP A 376 9.64 -2.29 28.44
C ASP A 376 10.36 -2.01 29.77
N LEU A 377 9.64 -1.59 30.81
CA LEU A 377 10.23 -1.39 32.13
C LEU A 377 10.83 -2.67 32.69
N PHE A 378 10.18 -3.81 32.51
CA PHE A 378 10.69 -5.10 32.96
C PHE A 378 11.99 -5.48 32.22
N LEU A 379 11.98 -5.43 30.88
CA LEU A 379 13.11 -5.84 30.07
C LEU A 379 14.32 -4.90 30.17
N PHE A 380 14.07 -3.61 30.17
CA PHE A 380 15.11 -2.58 30.02
C PHE A 380 15.43 -1.82 31.32
N GLY A 381 14.60 -2.00 32.33
CA GLY A 381 14.81 -1.41 33.66
C GLY A 381 15.14 -2.49 34.71
N ILE A 382 14.14 -3.32 35.03
CA ILE A 382 14.22 -4.26 36.16
C ILE A 382 15.26 -5.33 35.91
N LEU A 383 15.25 -6.00 34.76
CA LEU A 383 16.20 -7.07 34.42
C LEU A 383 17.63 -6.57 34.32
N GLN A 384 17.86 -5.32 33.94
CA GLN A 384 19.20 -4.73 33.85
C GLN A 384 19.78 -4.35 35.21
N GLY A 385 18.95 -4.36 36.25
CA GLY A 385 19.32 -4.02 37.63
C GLY A 385 19.33 -2.51 37.89
N ASN A 386 19.10 -2.14 39.16
CA ASN A 386 18.99 -0.74 39.56
C ASN A 386 20.29 0.05 39.41
N ALA A 387 21.45 -0.60 39.57
CA ALA A 387 22.74 0.05 39.39
C ALA A 387 22.94 0.57 37.97
N LYS A 388 22.45 -0.15 36.94
CA LYS A 388 22.53 0.23 35.54
C LYS A 388 21.47 1.25 35.12
N THR A 389 20.30 1.24 35.76
CA THR A 389 19.13 1.89 35.23
C THR A 389 18.45 2.90 36.14
N SER A 390 18.73 2.84 37.46
CA SER A 390 18.01 3.61 38.48
C SER A 390 16.48 3.45 38.42
N TRP A 391 15.96 2.27 37.96
CA TRP A 391 14.53 2.04 37.68
C TRP A 391 13.61 2.18 38.89
N ILE A 392 14.13 1.99 40.13
CA ILE A 392 13.36 2.15 41.37
C ILE A 392 12.77 3.55 41.46
N ASN A 393 13.47 4.57 40.96
CA ASN A 393 12.99 5.95 40.95
C ASN A 393 11.71 6.11 40.10
N ILE A 394 11.53 5.28 39.04
CA ILE A 394 10.30 5.25 38.24
C ILE A 394 9.10 4.84 39.10
N VAL A 395 9.30 3.87 40.01
CA VAL A 395 8.22 3.38 40.88
C VAL A 395 7.81 4.45 41.89
N PHE A 396 8.78 5.10 42.55
CA PHE A 396 8.48 6.17 43.52
C PHE A 396 7.77 7.34 42.87
N VAL A 397 8.29 7.84 41.75
CA VAL A 397 7.63 8.93 41.01
C VAL A 397 6.29 8.46 40.45
N GLY A 398 6.19 7.22 39.98
CA GLY A 398 4.96 6.63 39.47
C GLY A 398 3.84 6.59 40.49
N ILE A 399 4.13 6.17 41.74
CA ILE A 399 3.13 6.17 42.83
C ILE A 399 2.65 7.60 43.11
N ALA A 400 3.57 8.57 43.13
CA ALA A 400 3.19 9.98 43.29
C ALA A 400 2.32 10.45 42.12
N TYR A 401 2.65 10.09 40.88
CA TYR A 401 1.84 10.41 39.68
C TYR A 401 0.46 9.80 39.73
N PHE A 402 0.34 8.54 40.14
CA PHE A 402 -0.98 7.88 40.32
C PHE A 402 -1.86 8.68 41.30
N ALA A 403 -1.31 9.06 42.45
CA ALA A 403 -2.03 9.84 43.45
C ALA A 403 -2.42 11.22 42.92
N VAL A 404 -1.47 11.96 42.32
CA VAL A 404 -1.72 13.29 41.76
C VAL A 404 -2.78 13.22 40.66
N TYR A 405 -2.69 12.32 39.72
CA TYR A 405 -3.69 12.17 38.66
C TYR A 405 -5.07 11.81 39.23
N TYR A 406 -5.14 10.86 40.17
CA TYR A 406 -6.41 10.47 40.79
C TYR A 406 -7.09 11.61 41.50
N PHE A 407 -6.39 12.33 42.37
CA PHE A 407 -7.00 13.41 43.15
C PHE A 407 -7.29 14.64 42.30
N LEU A 408 -6.36 15.06 41.46
CA LEU A 408 -6.53 16.24 40.61
C LEU A 408 -7.64 16.06 39.59
N PHE A 409 -7.65 14.90 38.85
CA PHE A 409 -8.70 14.61 37.89
C PHE A 409 -10.06 14.50 38.59
N SER A 410 -10.15 13.80 39.73
CA SER A 410 -11.41 13.71 40.51
C SER A 410 -11.92 15.06 40.96
N PHE A 411 -11.05 15.96 41.41
CA PHE A 411 -11.38 17.31 41.81
C PHE A 411 -11.87 18.16 40.64
N LEU A 412 -11.13 18.16 39.52
CA LEU A 412 -11.48 18.99 38.37
C LEU A 412 -12.76 18.49 37.67
N ILE A 413 -12.92 17.16 37.52
CA ILE A 413 -14.13 16.56 36.93
C ILE A 413 -15.38 16.99 37.75
N LYS A 414 -15.31 16.96 39.09
CA LYS A 414 -16.43 17.34 39.94
C LYS A 414 -16.66 18.86 39.97
N LYS A 415 -15.57 19.65 40.06
CA LYS A 415 -15.65 21.11 40.17
C LYS A 415 -16.20 21.79 38.93
N PHE A 416 -15.80 21.30 37.74
CA PHE A 416 -16.18 21.89 36.46
C PHE A 416 -17.25 21.06 35.73
N ASP A 417 -17.80 20.04 36.39
CA ASP A 417 -18.82 19.11 35.86
C ASP A 417 -18.46 18.55 34.44
N PHE A 418 -17.19 18.19 34.25
CA PHE A 418 -16.76 17.61 32.98
C PHE A 418 -17.52 16.33 32.69
N LYS A 419 -18.04 16.20 31.47
CA LYS A 419 -18.83 15.07 30.99
C LYS A 419 -17.92 13.90 30.54
N THR A 420 -17.03 13.47 31.41
CA THR A 420 -16.19 12.28 31.21
C THR A 420 -17.06 11.02 31.10
N PRO A 421 -16.51 9.88 30.56
CA PRO A 421 -17.31 8.66 30.36
C PRO A 421 -18.15 8.28 31.59
N GLY A 422 -19.44 8.07 31.35
CA GLY A 422 -20.43 7.76 32.39
C GLY A 422 -21.00 8.97 33.13
N ARG A 423 -20.69 10.20 32.73
CA ARG A 423 -21.28 11.45 33.23
C ARG A 423 -22.13 12.20 32.20
N GLU A 424 -22.31 11.61 31.01
CA GLU A 424 -23.15 12.16 29.95
C GLU A 424 -24.61 12.33 30.41
N ASP A 425 -25.29 13.40 29.90
CA ASP A 425 -26.64 13.73 30.30
C ASP A 425 -27.72 12.87 29.56
N ASN A 426 -27.40 12.28 28.43
CA ASN A 426 -28.33 11.42 27.68
C ASN A 426 -28.28 9.97 28.19
N ASP A 427 -29.42 9.46 28.64
CA ASP A 427 -29.54 8.09 29.18
C ASP A 427 -29.44 7.00 28.09
N ASP A 428 -29.73 7.32 26.81
CA ASP A 428 -29.69 6.39 25.67
C ASP A 428 -28.35 6.38 24.90
N ALA A 429 -27.37 7.16 25.30
CA ALA A 429 -26.07 7.16 24.64
C ALA A 429 -25.26 5.92 25.03
N GLU A 430 -24.98 5.05 24.05
CA GLU A 430 -24.03 3.94 24.20
C GLU A 430 -22.70 4.51 24.72
N VAL A 431 -22.19 3.94 25.80
CA VAL A 431 -20.89 4.35 26.36
C VAL A 431 -19.80 3.83 25.46
N LYS A 432 -19.24 4.73 24.64
CA LYS A 432 -18.23 4.41 23.64
C LYS A 432 -16.92 5.14 23.95
N LEU A 433 -15.80 4.43 23.78
CA LEU A 433 -14.49 5.08 23.72
C LEU A 433 -14.36 5.76 22.34
N TYR A 434 -14.09 7.06 22.36
CA TYR A 434 -13.85 7.79 21.11
C TYR A 434 -12.53 7.34 20.49
N THR A 435 -12.60 6.95 19.22
CA THR A 435 -11.43 6.62 18.44
C THR A 435 -11.09 7.76 17.49
N ARG A 436 -9.86 7.77 16.99
CA ARG A 436 -9.42 8.74 15.98
C ARG A 436 -10.25 8.68 14.69
N ALA A 437 -10.81 7.51 14.36
CA ALA A 437 -11.72 7.32 13.25
C ALA A 437 -13.04 8.10 13.43
N ASP A 438 -13.57 8.15 14.65
CA ASP A 438 -14.81 8.88 14.98
C ASP A 438 -14.65 10.40 14.80
N VAL A 439 -13.44 10.92 14.98
CA VAL A 439 -13.11 12.35 14.77
C VAL A 439 -12.99 12.70 13.30
N ASN A 440 -12.40 11.82 12.51
CA ASN A 440 -12.24 12.03 11.08
C ASN A 440 -13.60 11.95 10.35
N ALA A 441 -14.49 11.04 10.73
CA ALA A 441 -15.83 10.91 10.16
C ALA A 441 -16.70 12.19 10.34
N LYS A 442 -16.49 12.95 11.42
CA LYS A 442 -17.16 14.25 11.63
C LYS A 442 -16.59 15.41 10.78
N LYS A 443 -15.32 15.32 10.33
CA LYS A 443 -14.68 16.33 9.48
C LYS A 443 -14.90 16.12 8.00
N ASP A 444 -15.08 14.90 7.55
CA ASP A 444 -15.25 14.53 6.13
C ASP A 444 -16.72 14.73 5.63
N GLY A 445 -17.64 15.12 6.51
CA GLY A 445 -19.06 15.37 6.21
C GLY A 445 -19.39 16.72 5.55
N GLN A 446 -18.42 17.56 5.21
CA GLN A 446 -18.64 18.82 4.51
C GLN A 446 -17.66 18.99 3.36
N GLY A 447 -18.11 18.64 2.16
CA GLY A 447 -17.43 19.04 0.93
C GLY A 447 -17.36 17.99 -0.17
N ALA A 448 -18.48 17.56 -0.69
CA ALA A 448 -18.56 16.91 -2.00
C ALA A 448 -19.47 17.71 -2.92
N ALA A 449 -18.88 18.59 -3.71
CA ALA A 449 -19.56 19.18 -4.87
C ALA A 449 -19.25 18.32 -6.09
N SER A 450 -20.33 17.93 -6.77
CA SER A 450 -20.42 17.09 -7.95
C SER A 450 -19.67 17.64 -9.15
N GLY A 451 -18.85 16.78 -9.75
CA GLY A 451 -18.50 16.80 -11.17
C GLY A 451 -18.43 15.34 -11.61
N THR A 452 -19.37 14.91 -12.46
CA THR A 452 -19.31 13.59 -13.09
C THR A 452 -18.15 13.60 -14.09
N ASN A 453 -17.07 12.89 -13.77
CA ASN A 453 -15.97 12.63 -14.70
C ASN A 453 -16.35 11.44 -15.59
N ALA A 454 -15.90 11.44 -16.84
CA ALA A 454 -16.05 10.31 -17.77
C ALA A 454 -15.59 8.96 -17.17
N ASP A 455 -14.60 8.97 -16.29
CA ASP A 455 -14.14 7.82 -15.55
C ASP A 455 -15.16 7.27 -14.54
N ASP A 456 -15.97 8.15 -13.93
CA ASP A 456 -17.05 7.77 -13.02
C ASP A 456 -18.22 7.13 -13.80
N GLU A 457 -18.54 7.66 -14.98
CA GLU A 457 -19.57 7.10 -15.86
C GLU A 457 -19.19 5.72 -16.37
N LEU A 458 -17.94 5.54 -16.80
CA LEU A 458 -17.40 4.25 -17.20
C LEU A 458 -17.44 3.25 -16.04
N SER A 459 -17.01 3.66 -14.85
CA SER A 459 -17.02 2.82 -13.65
C SER A 459 -18.44 2.43 -13.23
N ALA A 460 -19.41 3.35 -13.36
CA ALA A 460 -20.82 3.08 -13.11
C ALA A 460 -21.38 2.05 -14.10
N LEU A 461 -21.05 2.18 -15.38
CA LEU A 461 -21.50 1.26 -16.43
C LEU A 461 -20.92 -0.15 -16.23
N ILE A 462 -19.63 -0.25 -15.89
CA ILE A 462 -18.98 -1.52 -15.57
C ILE A 462 -19.65 -2.16 -14.35
N LEU A 463 -19.87 -1.39 -13.29
CA LEU A 463 -20.49 -1.90 -12.07
C LEU A 463 -21.93 -2.36 -12.29
N GLN A 464 -22.69 -1.62 -13.10
CA GLN A 464 -24.03 -2.02 -13.49
C GLN A 464 -24.01 -3.31 -14.32
N GLY A 465 -23.05 -3.43 -15.26
CA GLY A 465 -22.83 -4.65 -16.05
C GLY A 465 -22.43 -5.86 -15.22
N LEU A 466 -21.81 -5.65 -14.05
CA LEU A 466 -21.46 -6.71 -13.10
C LEU A 466 -22.59 -7.09 -12.13
N GLY A 467 -23.75 -6.43 -12.22
CA GLY A 467 -24.90 -6.66 -11.35
C GLY A 467 -24.85 -5.88 -10.03
N GLY A 468 -24.10 -4.76 -9.98
CA GLY A 468 -23.98 -3.86 -8.84
C GLY A 468 -22.85 -4.22 -7.88
N SER A 469 -22.52 -3.28 -6.98
CA SER A 469 -21.45 -3.45 -5.99
C SER A 469 -21.68 -4.60 -5.00
N GLU A 470 -22.94 -4.89 -4.69
CA GLU A 470 -23.31 -5.98 -3.78
C GLU A 470 -23.06 -7.36 -4.38
N ASN A 471 -23.03 -7.47 -5.71
CA ASN A 471 -22.72 -8.70 -6.42
C ASN A 471 -21.23 -8.98 -6.52
N LEU A 472 -20.38 -7.96 -6.39
CA LEU A 472 -18.92 -8.09 -6.46
C LEU A 472 -18.35 -8.53 -5.13
N THR A 473 -17.54 -9.62 -5.14
CA THR A 473 -16.85 -10.14 -3.94
C THR A 473 -15.36 -9.88 -3.98
N ASP A 474 -14.77 -9.89 -5.18
CA ASP A 474 -13.34 -9.67 -5.39
C ASP A 474 -13.10 -8.96 -6.70
N LEU A 475 -12.07 -8.10 -6.76
CA LEU A 475 -11.72 -7.30 -7.92
C LEU A 475 -10.20 -7.24 -8.07
N ASP A 476 -9.70 -7.90 -9.11
CA ASP A 476 -8.29 -7.90 -9.47
C ASP A 476 -8.14 -7.76 -11.00
N CYS A 477 -6.91 -7.65 -11.50
CA CYS A 477 -6.64 -7.64 -12.92
C CYS A 477 -5.31 -8.34 -13.25
N CYS A 478 -5.22 -8.87 -14.47
CA CYS A 478 -3.95 -9.24 -15.09
C CYS A 478 -3.55 -8.18 -16.14
N ILE A 479 -2.63 -8.53 -17.04
CA ILE A 479 -2.08 -7.59 -18.05
C ILE A 479 -3.16 -6.97 -18.96
N THR A 480 -4.24 -7.71 -19.24
CA THR A 480 -5.27 -7.31 -20.22
C THR A 480 -6.70 -7.51 -19.77
N ARG A 481 -6.95 -8.09 -18.57
CA ARG A 481 -8.30 -8.50 -18.13
C ARG A 481 -8.56 -8.07 -16.70
N LEU A 482 -9.74 -7.52 -16.41
CA LEU A 482 -10.29 -7.55 -15.07
C LEU A 482 -10.61 -8.99 -14.69
N ARG A 483 -10.25 -9.37 -13.48
CA ARG A 483 -10.58 -10.66 -12.87
C ARG A 483 -11.45 -10.40 -11.66
N LEU A 484 -12.65 -10.92 -11.69
CA LEU A 484 -13.67 -10.62 -10.72
C LEU A 484 -14.26 -11.91 -10.17
N THR A 485 -14.68 -11.89 -8.93
CA THR A 485 -15.55 -12.91 -8.35
C THR A 485 -16.88 -12.28 -8.00
N VAL A 486 -17.98 -12.85 -8.50
CA VAL A 486 -19.33 -12.36 -8.25
C VAL A 486 -20.12 -13.37 -7.40
N LYS A 487 -21.09 -12.88 -6.63
CA LYS A 487 -21.98 -13.75 -5.83
C LYS A 487 -22.95 -14.52 -6.72
N ASP A 488 -23.51 -13.84 -7.71
CA ASP A 488 -24.50 -14.38 -8.63
C ASP A 488 -24.11 -14.03 -10.08
N PRO A 489 -23.58 -14.99 -10.85
CA PRO A 489 -23.17 -14.77 -12.23
C PRO A 489 -24.33 -14.52 -13.20
N SER A 490 -25.59 -14.82 -12.83
CA SER A 490 -26.76 -14.53 -13.65
C SER A 490 -27.06 -13.03 -13.76
N LYS A 491 -26.61 -12.23 -12.79
CA LYS A 491 -26.74 -10.76 -12.78
C LYS A 491 -25.72 -10.05 -13.66
N VAL A 492 -24.74 -10.77 -14.20
CA VAL A 492 -23.70 -10.17 -15.05
C VAL A 492 -24.24 -9.97 -16.47
N ASN A 493 -24.36 -8.72 -16.88
CA ASN A 493 -24.82 -8.30 -18.20
C ASN A 493 -23.62 -8.05 -19.13
N GLU A 494 -23.36 -9.00 -20.02
CA GLU A 494 -22.24 -8.93 -20.98
C GLU A 494 -22.40 -7.78 -21.99
N GLY A 495 -23.64 -7.48 -22.42
CA GLY A 495 -23.90 -6.39 -23.34
C GLY A 495 -23.47 -5.04 -22.78
N MET A 496 -23.73 -4.80 -21.48
CA MET A 496 -23.31 -3.56 -20.79
C MET A 496 -21.79 -3.52 -20.61
N LEU A 497 -21.17 -4.66 -20.29
CA LEU A 497 -19.72 -4.73 -20.17
C LEU A 497 -19.02 -4.53 -21.52
N LYS A 498 -19.59 -5.05 -22.62
CA LYS A 498 -19.11 -4.75 -23.98
C LYS A 498 -19.33 -3.27 -24.34
N ALA A 499 -20.46 -2.67 -23.95
CA ALA A 499 -20.72 -1.24 -24.14
C ALA A 499 -19.75 -0.34 -23.34
N SER A 500 -19.17 -0.83 -22.25
CA SER A 500 -18.11 -0.14 -21.51
C SER A 500 -16.72 -0.22 -22.17
N GLY A 501 -16.62 -0.81 -23.37
CA GLY A 501 -15.37 -0.95 -24.12
C GLY A 501 -14.62 -2.26 -23.87
N ALA A 502 -15.25 -3.25 -23.23
CA ALA A 502 -14.65 -4.57 -23.10
C ALA A 502 -14.64 -5.32 -24.45
N ALA A 503 -13.49 -5.86 -24.82
CA ALA A 503 -13.34 -6.69 -26.01
C ALA A 503 -14.01 -8.07 -25.86
N GLY A 504 -14.20 -8.56 -24.63
CA GLY A 504 -14.87 -9.81 -24.32
C GLY A 504 -15.10 -10.01 -22.83
N VAL A 505 -16.05 -10.89 -22.51
CA VAL A 505 -16.40 -11.27 -21.12
C VAL A 505 -16.40 -12.79 -21.03
N ILE A 506 -15.67 -13.36 -20.08
CA ILE A 506 -15.56 -14.80 -19.83
C ILE A 506 -16.15 -15.08 -18.47
N LYS A 507 -17.13 -15.99 -18.37
CA LYS A 507 -17.74 -16.44 -17.12
C LYS A 507 -17.39 -17.91 -16.87
N LYS A 508 -16.89 -18.21 -15.66
CA LYS A 508 -16.61 -19.59 -15.24
C LYS A 508 -17.02 -19.76 -13.78
N GLY A 509 -18.20 -20.36 -13.55
CA GLY A 509 -18.83 -20.36 -12.22
C GLY A 509 -19.02 -18.92 -11.73
N ASN A 510 -18.55 -18.61 -10.53
CA ASN A 510 -18.62 -17.26 -9.96
C ASN A 510 -17.47 -16.33 -10.43
N GLY A 511 -16.50 -16.85 -11.19
CA GLY A 511 -15.39 -16.07 -11.76
C GLY A 511 -15.80 -15.39 -13.05
N VAL A 512 -15.56 -14.08 -13.17
CA VAL A 512 -15.81 -13.28 -14.38
C VAL A 512 -14.52 -12.61 -14.79
N GLN A 513 -14.18 -12.69 -16.08
CA GLN A 513 -13.03 -11.98 -16.64
C GLN A 513 -13.54 -11.04 -17.74
N VAL A 514 -13.16 -9.78 -17.66
CA VAL A 514 -13.57 -8.74 -18.63
C VAL A 514 -12.33 -8.20 -19.32
N VAL A 515 -12.22 -8.34 -20.62
CA VAL A 515 -11.03 -8.02 -21.41
C VAL A 515 -11.05 -6.57 -21.83
N TYR A 516 -10.17 -5.74 -21.27
CA TYR A 516 -10.01 -4.31 -21.62
C TYR A 516 -8.66 -3.99 -22.27
N GLY A 517 -7.80 -5.00 -22.47
CA GLY A 517 -6.44 -4.78 -22.98
C GLY A 517 -5.53 -4.05 -22.01
N PRO A 518 -4.49 -3.33 -22.50
CA PRO A 518 -3.47 -2.70 -21.66
C PRO A 518 -3.99 -1.65 -20.67
N LYS A 519 -5.17 -1.08 -20.90
CA LYS A 519 -5.81 -0.08 -20.04
C LYS A 519 -6.46 -0.67 -18.78
N VAL A 520 -6.50 -1.98 -18.62
CA VAL A 520 -7.21 -2.67 -17.54
C VAL A 520 -6.80 -2.22 -16.14
N THR A 521 -5.53 -1.92 -15.91
CA THR A 521 -5.02 -1.46 -14.61
C THR A 521 -5.61 -0.09 -14.22
N VAL A 522 -5.74 0.81 -15.22
CA VAL A 522 -6.37 2.12 -15.01
C VAL A 522 -7.87 1.96 -14.73
N ILE A 523 -8.55 1.08 -15.47
CA ILE A 523 -9.97 0.78 -15.29
C ILE A 523 -10.21 0.16 -13.90
N LYS A 524 -9.42 -0.81 -13.46
CA LYS A 524 -9.48 -1.38 -12.10
C LYS A 524 -9.38 -0.29 -11.05
N SER A 525 -8.36 0.55 -11.15
CA SER A 525 -8.10 1.63 -10.21
C SER A 525 -9.25 2.66 -10.15
N ASN A 526 -9.85 3.00 -11.30
CA ASN A 526 -11.01 3.89 -11.36
C ASN A 526 -12.25 3.24 -10.72
N LEU A 527 -12.49 1.96 -11.00
CA LEU A 527 -13.61 1.20 -10.46
C LEU A 527 -13.51 1.06 -8.92
N GLU A 528 -12.33 0.77 -8.38
CA GLU A 528 -12.08 0.74 -6.93
C GLU A 528 -12.33 2.10 -6.27
N ASN A 529 -11.88 3.21 -6.89
CA ASN A 529 -12.16 4.57 -6.40
C ASN A 529 -13.66 4.86 -6.42
N PHE A 530 -14.35 4.48 -7.48
CA PHE A 530 -15.78 4.68 -7.62
C PHE A 530 -16.56 3.94 -6.53
N ILE A 531 -16.19 2.68 -6.25
CA ILE A 531 -16.79 1.88 -5.17
C ILE A 531 -16.47 2.50 -3.81
N ALA A 532 -15.22 2.85 -3.53
CA ALA A 532 -14.77 3.42 -2.27
C ALA A 532 -15.38 4.82 -1.97
N SER A 533 -15.74 5.58 -3.01
CA SER A 533 -16.37 6.90 -2.86
C SER A 533 -17.83 6.86 -2.39
N GLY A 534 -18.44 5.67 -2.28
CA GLY A 534 -19.86 5.50 -1.98
C GLY A 534 -20.81 5.78 -3.15
N LYS A 535 -20.31 6.26 -4.31
CA LYS A 535 -21.11 6.52 -5.52
C LYS A 535 -21.73 5.23 -6.10
N ALA A 536 -21.11 4.09 -5.80
CA ALA A 536 -21.61 2.77 -6.18
C ALA A 536 -23.04 2.48 -5.67
N ALA A 537 -23.43 3.03 -4.52
CA ALA A 537 -24.77 2.87 -3.94
C ALA A 537 -25.86 3.59 -4.76
N THR A 538 -25.50 4.55 -5.62
CA THR A 538 -26.42 5.28 -6.48
C THR A 538 -26.65 4.60 -7.83
N VAL A 539 -25.91 3.55 -8.14
CA VAL A 539 -26.02 2.78 -9.39
C VAL A 539 -27.24 1.88 -9.31
N LYS A 540 -28.31 2.26 -10.02
CA LYS A 540 -29.52 1.43 -10.14
C LYS A 540 -29.27 0.29 -11.12
N VAL A 541 -29.33 -0.95 -10.64
CA VAL A 541 -29.34 -2.14 -11.49
C VAL A 541 -30.73 -2.25 -12.13
N SER A 542 -30.82 -2.05 -13.45
CA SER A 542 -32.08 -2.22 -14.17
C SER A 542 -32.40 -3.70 -14.29
N GLU A 543 -33.51 -4.11 -13.70
CA GLU A 543 -34.04 -5.49 -13.76
C GLU A 543 -34.75 -5.83 -15.09
N ASN A 544 -34.57 -5.08 -16.15
CA ASN A 544 -35.09 -5.47 -17.46
C ASN A 544 -34.40 -4.70 -18.59
N VAL A 545 -33.60 -5.42 -19.37
CA VAL A 545 -33.40 -5.05 -20.76
C VAL A 545 -33.93 -6.22 -21.57
N GLU A 546 -35.14 -5.98 -22.13
CA GLU A 546 -35.76 -6.86 -23.11
C GLU A 546 -34.79 -7.10 -24.27
N GLN A 547 -34.65 -8.37 -24.63
CA GLN A 547 -34.02 -8.76 -25.88
C GLN A 547 -34.86 -8.22 -27.04
N PRO A 548 -34.28 -7.60 -28.07
CA PRO A 548 -35.03 -7.25 -29.28
C PRO A 548 -35.47 -8.52 -29.96
N LYS A 549 -36.79 -8.64 -30.14
CA LYS A 549 -37.44 -9.67 -30.95
C LYS A 549 -36.94 -9.63 -32.38
N GLN A 550 -36.64 -10.81 -32.90
CA GLN A 550 -36.39 -11.10 -34.30
C GLN A 550 -37.56 -10.71 -35.16
N GLU A 551 -37.31 -10.05 -36.29
CA GLU A 551 -38.13 -10.19 -37.50
C GLU A 551 -37.25 -10.66 -38.65
N ALA A 552 -37.82 -11.66 -39.38
CA ALA A 552 -37.15 -12.53 -40.32
C ALA A 552 -37.30 -12.03 -41.79
N LYS A 553 -36.35 -12.44 -42.59
CA LYS A 553 -36.43 -13.18 -43.89
C LYS A 553 -35.41 -12.70 -44.90
N SER A 554 -34.56 -13.55 -45.40
CA SER A 554 -34.64 -14.26 -46.68
C SER A 554 -33.37 -15.09 -46.97
N ASP A 555 -33.61 -16.31 -47.24
CA ASP A 555 -33.11 -17.34 -48.13
C ASP A 555 -31.62 -17.35 -48.56
N VAL A 556 -30.78 -17.96 -47.74
CA VAL A 556 -29.83 -19.01 -48.07
C VAL A 556 -29.98 -20.06 -46.98
N LYS A 557 -30.10 -21.36 -47.28
CA LYS A 557 -30.05 -22.44 -46.28
C LYS A 557 -28.61 -22.48 -45.73
N VAL A 558 -28.35 -21.76 -44.66
CA VAL A 558 -27.12 -21.84 -43.90
C VAL A 558 -27.33 -22.91 -42.85
N GLU A 559 -26.50 -23.96 -42.88
CA GLU A 559 -26.54 -25.03 -41.88
C GLU A 559 -26.01 -24.49 -40.56
N SER A 560 -26.74 -24.72 -39.48
CA SER A 560 -26.33 -24.34 -38.11
C SER A 560 -25.02 -25.02 -37.77
N GLY A 561 -24.02 -24.26 -37.26
CA GLY A 561 -22.74 -24.77 -36.85
C GLY A 561 -21.69 -24.89 -37.97
N VAL A 562 -21.93 -24.33 -39.19
CA VAL A 562 -20.92 -24.26 -40.26
C VAL A 562 -20.47 -22.82 -40.48
N LEU A 563 -19.15 -22.61 -40.54
CA LEU A 563 -18.54 -21.35 -40.95
C LEU A 563 -18.01 -21.45 -42.36
N TYR A 564 -18.26 -20.41 -43.12
CA TYR A 564 -17.88 -20.31 -44.53
C TYR A 564 -16.60 -19.47 -44.71
N ALA A 565 -15.83 -19.73 -45.73
CA ALA A 565 -14.59 -19.01 -46.00
C ALA A 565 -14.88 -17.53 -46.30
N PRO A 566 -14.27 -16.62 -45.51
CA PRO A 566 -14.46 -15.20 -45.70
C PRO A 566 -13.61 -14.60 -46.83
N ILE A 567 -12.61 -15.32 -47.29
CA ILE A 567 -11.61 -14.86 -48.25
C ILE A 567 -11.30 -16.02 -49.24
N LYS A 568 -11.17 -15.70 -50.50
CA LYS A 568 -10.63 -16.62 -51.52
C LYS A 568 -9.11 -16.70 -51.34
N GLY A 569 -8.54 -17.91 -51.31
CA GLY A 569 -7.11 -18.12 -51.17
C GLY A 569 -6.72 -19.53 -50.77
N LYS A 570 -5.58 -19.68 -50.15
CA LYS A 570 -5.07 -20.98 -49.71
C LYS A 570 -5.25 -21.13 -48.18
N ALA A 571 -6.05 -22.10 -47.79
CA ALA A 571 -6.27 -22.49 -46.41
C ALA A 571 -5.08 -23.29 -45.89
N ILE A 572 -4.52 -22.85 -44.78
CA ILE A 572 -3.37 -23.46 -44.05
C ILE A 572 -3.75 -23.74 -42.62
N ASP A 573 -3.10 -24.73 -42.01
CA ASP A 573 -3.29 -25.03 -40.61
C ASP A 573 -2.84 -23.80 -39.74
N LEU A 574 -3.53 -23.55 -38.63
CA LEU A 574 -3.23 -22.40 -37.79
C LEU A 574 -1.78 -22.47 -37.25
N SER A 575 -1.23 -23.66 -37.01
CA SER A 575 0.16 -23.84 -36.60
C SER A 575 1.19 -23.41 -37.66
N GLU A 576 0.78 -23.36 -38.94
CA GLU A 576 1.65 -22.92 -40.04
C GLU A 576 1.74 -21.39 -40.15
N VAL A 577 0.90 -20.66 -39.43
CA VAL A 577 0.92 -19.18 -39.36
C VAL A 577 2.21 -18.65 -38.70
N LYS A 578 2.76 -19.40 -37.72
CA LYS A 578 4.07 -19.15 -37.06
C LYS A 578 4.26 -17.74 -36.54
N ASP A 579 3.30 -17.25 -35.78
CA ASP A 579 3.30 -15.93 -35.16
C ASP A 579 3.43 -15.93 -33.61
N GLY A 580 3.39 -17.15 -33.00
CA GLY A 580 3.48 -17.34 -31.55
C GLY A 580 2.21 -17.00 -30.79
N VAL A 581 1.15 -16.54 -31.45
CA VAL A 581 -0.14 -16.18 -30.81
C VAL A 581 -1.28 -17.00 -31.40
N PHE A 582 -1.56 -16.84 -32.72
CA PHE A 582 -2.58 -17.60 -33.41
C PHE A 582 -2.14 -19.04 -33.60
N SER A 583 -0.85 -19.24 -33.94
CA SER A 583 -0.28 -20.58 -34.20
C SER A 583 -0.26 -21.49 -32.97
N GLU A 584 -0.30 -20.96 -31.76
CA GLU A 584 -0.37 -21.74 -30.52
C GLU A 584 -1.82 -21.94 -30.01
N GLY A 585 -2.81 -21.47 -30.76
CA GLY A 585 -4.24 -21.58 -30.40
C GLY A 585 -4.65 -20.83 -29.15
N MET A 586 -3.86 -19.83 -28.69
CA MET A 586 -4.13 -19.07 -27.49
C MET A 586 -5.43 -18.25 -27.55
N LEU A 587 -5.89 -17.90 -28.76
CA LEU A 587 -7.12 -17.13 -29.00
C LEU A 587 -8.30 -17.99 -29.40
N GLY A 588 -8.13 -19.30 -29.48
CA GLY A 588 -9.14 -20.25 -29.89
C GLY A 588 -8.69 -21.12 -31.10
N LYS A 589 -9.55 -22.05 -31.52
CA LYS A 589 -9.31 -22.88 -32.69
C LYS A 589 -9.73 -22.15 -33.96
N GLY A 590 -9.09 -22.46 -35.07
CA GLY A 590 -9.37 -21.81 -36.34
C GLY A 590 -8.49 -22.28 -37.46
N ILE A 591 -8.36 -21.45 -38.49
CA ILE A 591 -7.60 -21.68 -39.70
C ILE A 591 -6.95 -20.39 -40.17
N GLY A 592 -5.80 -20.48 -40.85
CA GLY A 592 -5.21 -19.37 -41.59
C GLY A 592 -5.60 -19.42 -43.07
N ILE A 593 -5.83 -18.26 -43.70
CA ILE A 593 -5.97 -18.16 -45.16
C ILE A 593 -4.89 -17.23 -45.70
N GLU A 594 -4.12 -17.71 -46.70
CA GLU A 594 -3.26 -16.86 -47.52
C GLU A 594 -4.14 -16.24 -48.62
N PRO A 595 -4.44 -14.90 -48.59
CA PRO A 595 -5.44 -14.34 -49.47
C PRO A 595 -4.95 -14.15 -50.89
N GLU A 596 -5.79 -14.54 -51.87
CA GLU A 596 -5.59 -14.19 -53.30
C GLU A 596 -6.09 -12.79 -53.58
N GLU A 597 -7.19 -12.39 -52.96
CA GLU A 597 -7.88 -11.12 -53.17
C GLU A 597 -7.85 -10.25 -51.92
N GLY A 598 -7.85 -8.93 -52.09
CA GLY A 598 -7.82 -7.94 -50.99
C GLY A 598 -9.18 -7.61 -50.39
N ARG A 599 -10.02 -8.63 -50.12
CA ARG A 599 -11.32 -8.42 -49.50
C ARG A 599 -11.69 -9.57 -48.58
N ALA A 600 -12.45 -9.27 -47.54
CA ALA A 600 -13.04 -10.26 -46.66
C ALA A 600 -14.53 -10.03 -46.44
N VAL A 601 -15.29 -11.17 -46.50
CA VAL A 601 -16.75 -11.15 -46.32
C VAL A 601 -17.14 -11.92 -45.06
N SER A 602 -18.42 -11.78 -44.65
CA SER A 602 -18.89 -12.48 -43.46
C SER A 602 -18.90 -14.00 -43.63
N PRO A 603 -18.29 -14.77 -42.70
CA PRO A 603 -18.31 -16.21 -42.71
C PRO A 603 -19.57 -16.81 -42.09
N VAL A 604 -20.41 -16.04 -41.49
CA VAL A 604 -21.60 -16.47 -40.74
C VAL A 604 -22.74 -15.45 -40.91
N ASN A 605 -23.98 -15.88 -40.67
CA ASN A 605 -25.09 -14.96 -40.42
C ASN A 605 -24.99 -14.53 -38.94
N GLY A 606 -25.02 -13.22 -38.68
CA GLY A 606 -24.85 -12.77 -37.31
C GLY A 606 -24.79 -11.25 -37.17
N THR A 607 -24.20 -10.82 -36.07
CA THR A 607 -24.05 -9.38 -35.74
C THR A 607 -22.55 -9.06 -35.57
N VAL A 608 -22.11 -7.98 -36.20
CA VAL A 608 -20.74 -7.47 -36.00
C VAL A 608 -20.56 -7.06 -34.54
N SER A 609 -19.73 -7.76 -33.80
CA SER A 609 -19.51 -7.56 -32.39
C SER A 609 -18.35 -6.61 -32.13
N VAL A 610 -17.34 -6.56 -33.00
CA VAL A 610 -16.22 -5.62 -32.91
C VAL A 610 -15.66 -5.26 -34.28
N VAL A 611 -15.30 -4.00 -34.47
CA VAL A 611 -14.45 -3.49 -35.55
C VAL A 611 -13.31 -2.73 -34.90
N PHE A 612 -12.08 -3.18 -35.13
CA PHE A 612 -10.91 -2.52 -34.56
C PHE A 612 -10.68 -1.15 -35.21
N ASP A 613 -10.28 -0.14 -34.44
CA ASP A 613 -10.00 1.22 -34.96
C ASP A 613 -8.98 1.21 -36.09
N THR A 614 -8.03 0.29 -36.03
CA THR A 614 -7.02 0.03 -37.08
C THR A 614 -7.53 -0.84 -38.24
N LYS A 615 -8.82 -1.16 -38.29
CA LYS A 615 -9.57 -1.81 -39.36
C LYS A 615 -9.06 -3.16 -39.83
N HIS A 616 -8.00 -3.68 -39.25
CA HIS A 616 -7.34 -4.95 -39.64
C HIS A 616 -8.06 -6.18 -39.04
N ALA A 617 -8.93 -6.01 -38.07
CA ALA A 617 -9.63 -7.12 -37.42
C ALA A 617 -11.10 -6.80 -37.20
N ILE A 618 -11.97 -7.80 -37.44
CA ILE A 618 -13.42 -7.73 -37.28
C ILE A 618 -13.89 -8.99 -36.54
N GLY A 619 -14.69 -8.81 -35.51
CA GLY A 619 -15.38 -9.88 -34.78
C GLY A 619 -16.86 -9.91 -35.12
N ILE A 620 -17.43 -11.12 -35.25
CA ILE A 620 -18.84 -11.35 -35.55
C ILE A 620 -19.35 -12.42 -34.58
N THR A 621 -20.49 -12.19 -33.98
CA THR A 621 -21.22 -13.23 -33.24
C THR A 621 -22.31 -13.75 -34.12
N SER A 622 -22.25 -15.06 -34.48
CA SER A 622 -23.27 -15.68 -35.33
C SER A 622 -24.62 -15.79 -34.62
N ASP A 623 -25.69 -15.96 -35.40
CA ASP A 623 -27.05 -16.09 -34.85
C ASP A 623 -27.22 -17.36 -33.98
N ASP A 624 -26.35 -18.36 -34.14
CA ASP A 624 -26.26 -19.56 -33.32
C ASP A 624 -25.15 -19.49 -32.24
N GLY A 625 -24.57 -18.31 -31.99
CA GLY A 625 -23.71 -18.00 -30.86
C GLY A 625 -22.25 -18.40 -31.04
N VAL A 626 -21.75 -18.60 -32.26
CA VAL A 626 -20.32 -18.78 -32.54
C VAL A 626 -19.66 -17.41 -32.65
N GLU A 627 -18.61 -17.17 -31.88
CA GLU A 627 -17.84 -15.93 -31.96
C GLU A 627 -16.65 -16.09 -32.89
N VAL A 628 -16.68 -15.36 -34.00
CA VAL A 628 -15.68 -15.45 -35.07
C VAL A 628 -14.85 -14.17 -35.12
N LEU A 629 -13.53 -14.29 -35.03
CA LEU A 629 -12.57 -13.21 -35.27
C LEU A 629 -11.88 -13.41 -36.62
N ILE A 630 -11.96 -12.44 -37.49
CA ILE A 630 -11.20 -12.35 -38.75
C ILE A 630 -10.10 -11.32 -38.54
N HIS A 631 -8.83 -11.73 -38.65
CA HIS A 631 -7.68 -10.86 -38.43
C HIS A 631 -6.84 -10.77 -39.70
N VAL A 632 -6.96 -9.68 -40.46
CA VAL A 632 -6.34 -9.53 -41.77
C VAL A 632 -4.86 -9.13 -41.65
N GLY A 633 -3.99 -10.06 -41.94
CA GLY A 633 -2.54 -9.94 -41.85
C GLY A 633 -1.99 -10.12 -40.43
N LEU A 634 -0.69 -10.26 -40.32
CA LEU A 634 0.02 -10.40 -39.06
C LEU A 634 0.75 -9.11 -38.71
N ASP A 635 0.64 -8.69 -37.44
CA ASP A 635 1.21 -7.43 -36.90
C ASP A 635 0.72 -6.15 -37.61
N THR A 636 -0.30 -6.24 -38.42
CA THR A 636 -0.86 -5.18 -39.26
C THR A 636 -1.61 -4.09 -38.46
N VAL A 637 -1.78 -4.28 -37.16
CA VAL A 637 -2.21 -3.25 -36.21
C VAL A 637 -1.29 -2.01 -36.28
N GLN A 638 -0.02 -2.18 -36.61
CA GLN A 638 0.98 -1.11 -36.73
C GLN A 638 0.76 -0.21 -37.94
N LEU A 639 -0.03 -0.63 -38.91
CA LEU A 639 -0.42 0.18 -40.08
C LEU A 639 -1.47 1.26 -39.75
N ASN A 640 -2.00 1.29 -38.49
CA ASN A 640 -2.96 2.28 -38.02
C ASN A 640 -4.15 2.51 -38.99
N GLY A 641 -4.63 1.44 -39.60
CA GLY A 641 -5.75 1.48 -40.57
C GLY A 641 -5.39 1.89 -41.99
N GLN A 642 -4.13 2.18 -42.30
CA GLN A 642 -3.66 2.35 -43.69
C GLN A 642 -3.88 1.06 -44.47
N TYR A 643 -4.34 1.22 -45.71
CA TYR A 643 -4.61 0.13 -46.64
C TYR A 643 -5.83 -0.73 -46.31
N TYR A 644 -6.70 -0.30 -45.36
CA TYR A 644 -7.93 -0.97 -44.98
C TYR A 644 -9.16 -0.04 -45.12
N THR A 645 -10.23 -0.56 -45.71
CA THR A 645 -11.53 0.10 -45.77
C THR A 645 -12.58 -0.83 -45.20
N THR A 646 -13.19 -0.49 -44.08
CA THR A 646 -14.30 -1.27 -43.49
C THR A 646 -15.64 -0.80 -44.04
N HIS A 647 -16.54 -1.75 -44.31
CA HIS A 647 -17.89 -1.53 -44.84
C HIS A 647 -18.97 -1.78 -43.80
N VAL A 648 -18.58 -2.16 -42.59
CA VAL A 648 -19.48 -2.46 -41.48
C VAL A 648 -19.04 -1.73 -40.21
N LYS A 649 -19.97 -1.56 -39.29
CA LYS A 649 -19.78 -1.01 -37.96
C LYS A 649 -20.35 -1.97 -36.92
N VAL A 650 -19.92 -1.80 -35.68
CA VAL A 650 -20.43 -2.57 -34.54
C VAL A 650 -21.94 -2.45 -34.44
N GLY A 651 -22.61 -3.59 -34.30
CA GLY A 651 -24.06 -3.70 -34.24
C GLY A 651 -24.74 -3.98 -35.58
N ASP A 652 -24.04 -3.89 -36.73
CA ASP A 652 -24.60 -4.22 -38.02
C ASP A 652 -24.90 -5.72 -38.13
N LYS A 653 -26.06 -6.06 -38.69
CA LYS A 653 -26.43 -7.44 -39.04
C LYS A 653 -25.85 -7.79 -40.39
N VAL A 654 -25.14 -8.89 -40.44
CA VAL A 654 -24.46 -9.41 -41.66
C VAL A 654 -24.90 -10.84 -41.97
N LYS A 655 -24.90 -11.16 -43.25
CA LYS A 655 -25.13 -12.50 -43.78
C LYS A 655 -23.85 -13.06 -44.38
N VAL A 656 -23.77 -14.39 -44.51
CA VAL A 656 -22.68 -15.04 -45.23
C VAL A 656 -22.49 -14.41 -46.59
N GLY A 657 -21.30 -13.85 -46.82
CA GLY A 657 -20.89 -13.23 -48.06
C GLY A 657 -21.09 -11.71 -48.11
N ASP A 658 -21.58 -11.07 -47.05
CA ASP A 658 -21.61 -9.59 -46.97
C ASP A 658 -20.20 -9.06 -46.81
N LEU A 659 -19.83 -8.01 -47.56
CA LEU A 659 -18.53 -7.41 -47.54
C LEU A 659 -18.26 -6.72 -46.19
N LEU A 660 -17.18 -7.11 -45.53
CA LEU A 660 -16.76 -6.58 -44.23
C LEU A 660 -15.63 -5.55 -44.34
N VAL A 661 -14.57 -5.93 -45.05
CA VAL A 661 -13.36 -5.12 -45.19
C VAL A 661 -12.70 -5.36 -46.54
N GLU A 662 -12.23 -4.29 -47.15
CA GLU A 662 -11.29 -4.31 -48.28
C GLU A 662 -9.93 -3.90 -47.79
N PHE A 663 -8.85 -4.51 -48.35
CA PHE A 663 -7.48 -4.22 -48.00
C PHE A 663 -6.57 -4.31 -49.22
N ASP A 664 -5.54 -3.45 -49.27
CA ASP A 664 -4.56 -3.44 -50.34
C ASP A 664 -3.43 -4.42 -49.97
N LYS A 665 -3.58 -5.67 -50.43
CA LYS A 665 -2.66 -6.77 -50.15
C LYS A 665 -1.22 -6.44 -50.52
N ASP A 666 -1.02 -5.84 -51.69
CA ASP A 666 0.31 -5.54 -52.21
C ASP A 666 1.01 -4.46 -51.38
N LYS A 667 0.33 -3.40 -51.01
CA LYS A 667 0.89 -2.36 -50.14
C LYS A 667 1.15 -2.85 -48.73
N ILE A 668 0.32 -3.77 -48.21
CA ILE A 668 0.57 -4.38 -46.89
C ILE A 668 1.88 -5.18 -46.94
N GLN A 669 2.11 -5.95 -48.05
CA GLN A 669 3.33 -6.70 -48.23
C GLN A 669 4.55 -5.81 -48.51
N GLU A 670 4.39 -4.74 -49.29
CA GLU A 670 5.43 -3.71 -49.49
C GLU A 670 5.82 -3.02 -48.19
N ALA A 671 4.90 -2.86 -47.27
CA ALA A 671 5.14 -2.33 -45.91
C ALA A 671 5.81 -3.33 -44.96
N GLY A 672 6.13 -4.56 -45.46
CA GLY A 672 6.85 -5.58 -44.69
C GLY A 672 5.97 -6.52 -43.86
N TYR A 673 4.65 -6.49 -44.04
CA TYR A 673 3.73 -7.34 -43.25
C TYR A 673 3.23 -8.54 -44.06
N ARG A 674 2.98 -9.64 -43.36
CA ARG A 674 2.37 -10.84 -43.95
C ARG A 674 0.86 -10.66 -44.04
N THR A 675 0.26 -11.03 -45.14
CA THR A 675 -1.20 -10.92 -45.38
C THR A 675 -2.00 -12.15 -44.94
N VAL A 676 -1.35 -13.20 -44.45
CA VAL A 676 -2.03 -14.36 -43.86
C VAL A 676 -3.09 -13.91 -42.87
N THR A 677 -4.30 -14.37 -43.07
CA THR A 677 -5.48 -13.96 -42.35
C THR A 677 -5.99 -15.09 -41.45
N PRO A 678 -5.71 -15.10 -40.15
CA PRO A 678 -6.31 -16.02 -39.19
C PRO A 678 -7.83 -15.78 -39.06
N ILE A 679 -8.61 -16.87 -39.08
CA ILE A 679 -10.03 -16.91 -38.76
C ILE A 679 -10.20 -17.80 -37.53
N ILE A 680 -10.58 -17.21 -36.41
CA ILE A 680 -10.56 -17.85 -35.11
C ILE A 680 -11.96 -17.90 -34.50
N ILE A 681 -12.32 -19.03 -33.91
CA ILE A 681 -13.49 -19.18 -33.05
C ILE A 681 -13.06 -18.87 -31.63
N SER A 682 -13.37 -17.68 -31.12
CA SER A 682 -12.87 -17.18 -29.83
C SER A 682 -13.53 -17.88 -28.62
N ASN A 683 -14.74 -18.39 -28.77
CA ASN A 683 -15.44 -19.17 -27.76
C ASN A 683 -15.38 -20.69 -27.97
N THR A 684 -14.24 -21.19 -28.44
CA THR A 684 -14.02 -22.62 -28.74
C THR A 684 -14.40 -23.56 -27.58
N ASP A 685 -14.17 -23.13 -26.33
CA ASP A 685 -14.42 -23.93 -25.13
C ASP A 685 -15.92 -24.16 -24.84
N GLU A 686 -16.82 -23.47 -25.53
CA GLU A 686 -18.27 -23.66 -25.41
C GLU A 686 -18.80 -24.78 -26.31
N PHE A 687 -17.94 -25.37 -27.16
CA PHE A 687 -18.31 -26.36 -28.12
C PHE A 687 -17.65 -27.69 -27.86
N LYS A 688 -18.36 -28.80 -28.09
CA LYS A 688 -17.82 -30.16 -27.95
C LYS A 688 -16.72 -30.42 -28.94
N ASN A 689 -16.89 -29.96 -30.18
CA ASN A 689 -15.93 -30.16 -31.25
C ASN A 689 -15.89 -28.97 -32.19
N VAL A 690 -14.68 -28.56 -32.59
CA VAL A 690 -14.41 -27.58 -33.65
C VAL A 690 -13.50 -28.27 -34.64
N LYS A 691 -14.03 -28.58 -35.85
CA LYS A 691 -13.35 -29.31 -36.88
C LYS A 691 -13.09 -28.45 -38.10
N VAL A 692 -11.85 -28.28 -38.48
CA VAL A 692 -11.46 -27.64 -39.75
C VAL A 692 -11.78 -28.58 -40.90
N LEU A 693 -12.55 -28.09 -41.85
CA LEU A 693 -12.99 -28.83 -43.06
C LEU A 693 -12.12 -28.49 -44.27
N ALA A 694 -11.63 -27.25 -44.34
CA ALA A 694 -10.90 -26.75 -45.50
C ALA A 694 -9.39 -27.01 -45.41
N LYS A 695 -8.76 -27.33 -46.51
CA LYS A 695 -7.31 -27.48 -46.68
C LYS A 695 -6.90 -27.22 -48.12
N GLY A 696 -5.88 -26.41 -48.36
CA GLY A 696 -5.43 -26.02 -49.71
C GLY A 696 -6.29 -24.92 -50.31
N GLU A 697 -6.45 -24.88 -51.61
CA GLU A 697 -7.23 -23.82 -52.30
C GLU A 697 -8.69 -23.80 -51.85
N ILE A 698 -9.16 -22.61 -51.46
CA ILE A 698 -10.54 -22.42 -51.00
C ILE A 698 -11.16 -21.18 -51.66
N ASN A 699 -12.40 -21.33 -52.10
CA ASN A 699 -13.17 -20.22 -52.64
C ASN A 699 -13.98 -19.52 -51.53
N GLU A 700 -14.23 -18.24 -51.72
CA GLU A 700 -15.16 -17.49 -50.86
C GLU A 700 -16.50 -18.22 -50.72
N LYS A 701 -17.07 -18.29 -49.53
CA LYS A 701 -18.32 -18.97 -49.17
C LYS A 701 -18.29 -20.51 -49.25
N ALA A 702 -17.12 -21.13 -49.41
CA ALA A 702 -16.98 -22.56 -49.21
C ALA A 702 -17.03 -22.92 -47.73
N GLU A 703 -17.51 -24.13 -47.38
CA GLU A 703 -17.52 -24.62 -46.02
C GLU A 703 -16.09 -24.73 -45.48
N MET A 704 -15.80 -24.12 -44.34
CA MET A 704 -14.47 -23.96 -43.83
C MET A 704 -14.26 -24.64 -42.49
N ILE A 705 -15.15 -24.42 -41.53
CA ILE A 705 -15.08 -24.98 -40.18
C ILE A 705 -16.47 -25.46 -39.78
N SER A 706 -16.56 -26.65 -39.16
CA SER A 706 -17.81 -27.07 -38.50
C SER A 706 -17.66 -27.05 -36.97
N VAL A 707 -18.73 -26.70 -36.31
CA VAL A 707 -18.82 -26.53 -34.84
C VAL A 707 -19.98 -27.36 -34.33
N GLU A 708 -19.72 -28.26 -33.37
CA GLU A 708 -20.71 -29.10 -32.71
C GLU A 708 -20.90 -28.63 -31.27
N ARG A 709 -22.15 -28.45 -30.84
CA ARG A 709 -22.52 -28.12 -29.46
C ARG A 709 -22.56 -29.30 -28.52
#